data_18b290f952b3e8388d6333a0b6525d80
#
_entry.id   18b290f952b3e8388d6333a0b6525d80
#
_cell.length_a   1.000
_cell.length_b   1.000
_cell.length_c   1.000
_cell.angle_alpha   90.00
_cell.angle_beta   90.00
_cell.angle_gamma   90.00
#
_symmetry.space_group_name_H-M   'P 1'
#
loop_
_entity.id
_entity.type
_entity.pdbx_description
1 polymer ?
#
loop_
_entity_poly.entity_id
_entity_poly.type
_entity_poly.pdbx_seq_one_letter_code
_entity_poly.pdbx_strand_id
1 'polypeptide(L)'
;MRRHHPILILLLILTGVLSGSTAEAQILRSKRAVARERQEQRMREQTKSPYERFFTTDTTSMRSAQGPFLSLHLKEKQLYMELPSESFGEEMLIAATVSDISNPQLGLPGFKNSGPIPIRFIQKDSVVVMEVVNNDLLYNPTDKSALVKNIRKSYTNVSLHKFPITGLSSDGKSVLFDVTDFFLNEQRFFDALVSEVGSYRLSSSPRPDLSSFTTVKSFETNATVGVERTSYVTLTNSRGKGLEDYPTTYSVTYSLLRLPAVPMTPRLSDTRVNFFLTEKDILRSDNHQIETVNFIRRWRLEPVDMEALKRGELTEVKKPIIYYVDDNFPERWRAGIKAGVLRWNKAFERIGLKDVVQVRDFPKDDPEFDPDNLKYSCIRYVPVGIENAMGPSWYDPRTGEIINASVMVYSNVIKTLNNWRFVQTAQLDPAVRSKVLSDSLLTESLEYVIAHEVGHTLGLMHNMAASAAYSVDSLRSPSFTHKYGTTPSIMDYARWNYVTQREDEGVSLDPPFLGAFDYYAIEWGYKVFPDLEDNFLAESKVLQEFVSRHEGDPIYRYGVQQVESRLDPSAIEEDLSDDPIRAGELGMRNLMYITEHLDEWITDDPGAEHRGELYEQILAQAYGYYHNIFMMVPGIILRQTSESSGIPRHQVLPKERQREAALWLIEHAEDFRKLGLEELVGHIPYASLRPFDLVQQDLLKMTMLNTGKLAISYYFDPDSYSPMEYLEDVYSHIFGPTLRGASHLSETEIALQDAFVRYLNASLQYGLQNVYPVGLKSDALSLSYKADKTVCNHAGEENGLLGFGNGNGFPEHLWAQTVNMTSDYTLSYALKVRDLLKRTIPRTRDANLRAHYRLLLGRLDKSLDK
;
A
#
# COMPACT_ATOMS: atom_id res chain seq x y z
N MET A 1 60.02 -2.60 102.13
CA MET A 1 60.20 -1.20 102.43
C MET A 1 59.81 -0.32 101.26
N ARG A 2 58.73 0.24 101.36
CA ARG A 2 58.39 1.67 101.26
C ARG A 2 58.57 2.35 99.90
N ARG A 3 57.43 2.69 99.40
CA ARG A 3 56.98 4.02 98.89
C ARG A 3 57.65 4.50 97.60
N HIS A 4 56.87 4.52 96.56
CA HIS A 4 56.68 5.63 95.66
C HIS A 4 55.72 5.21 94.48
N HIS A 5 54.45 5.33 94.69
CA HIS A 5 53.52 5.25 93.55
C HIS A 5 52.16 5.98 93.82
N PRO A 6 52.16 7.28 94.09
CA PRO A 6 50.87 7.99 93.71
C PRO A 6 50.98 8.99 92.51
N ILE A 7 52.21 9.37 92.05
CA ILE A 7 52.32 10.41 91.05
C ILE A 7 52.13 9.88 89.59
N LEU A 8 52.47 8.61 89.34
CA LEU A 8 52.31 8.02 87.99
C LEU A 8 50.88 7.72 87.61
N ILE A 9 50.02 7.45 88.57
CA ILE A 9 48.57 7.18 88.28
C ILE A 9 47.82 8.50 87.96
N LEU A 10 48.21 9.62 88.56
CA LEU A 10 47.57 10.91 88.30
C LEU A 10 47.97 11.49 86.97
N LEU A 11 49.21 11.22 86.44
CA LEU A 11 49.63 11.62 85.13
C LEU A 11 48.98 10.81 84.03
N LEU A 12 48.76 9.51 84.29
CA LEU A 12 48.03 8.62 83.29
C LEU A 12 46.53 8.96 83.18
N ILE A 13 45.92 9.40 84.36
CA ILE A 13 44.54 9.82 84.35
C ILE A 13 44.37 11.21 83.66
N LEU A 14 45.33 12.11 83.87
CA LEU A 14 45.30 13.45 83.23
C LEU A 14 45.58 13.35 81.71
N THR A 15 46.49 12.49 81.26
CA THR A 15 46.75 12.25 79.82
C THR A 15 45.61 11.51 79.12
N GLY A 16 44.91 10.56 79.81
CA GLY A 16 43.73 9.86 79.32
C GLY A 16 42.52 10.79 79.20
N VAL A 17 42.29 11.72 80.14
CA VAL A 17 41.24 12.69 80.09
C VAL A 17 41.49 13.78 78.99
N LEU A 18 42.75 14.21 78.81
CA LEU A 18 43.08 15.16 77.72
C LEU A 18 43.09 14.53 76.36
N SER A 19 43.42 13.24 76.16
CA SER A 19 43.31 12.51 74.89
C SER A 19 41.87 12.15 74.58
N GLY A 20 41.03 11.83 75.52
CA GLY A 20 39.60 11.59 75.38
C GLY A 20 38.83 12.86 74.90
N SER A 21 39.14 14.02 75.51
CA SER A 21 38.51 15.30 75.17
C SER A 21 38.96 15.84 73.77
N THR A 22 40.22 15.55 73.37
CA THR A 22 40.64 15.88 71.98
C THR A 22 40.04 14.97 70.91
N ALA A 23 39.85 13.67 71.23
CA ALA A 23 39.22 12.73 70.36
C ALA A 23 37.72 13.05 70.18
N GLU A 24 36.97 13.33 71.24
CA GLU A 24 35.59 13.77 71.16
C GLU A 24 35.42 15.14 70.47
N ALA A 25 36.34 16.07 70.76
CA ALA A 25 36.32 17.37 70.03
C ALA A 25 36.67 17.23 68.56
N GLN A 26 37.52 16.28 68.15
CA GLN A 26 37.77 15.94 66.75
C GLN A 26 36.57 15.26 66.07
N ILE A 27 35.90 14.34 66.73
CA ILE A 27 34.69 13.68 66.29
C ILE A 27 33.51 14.69 66.14
N LEU A 28 33.37 15.61 67.09
CA LEU A 28 32.40 16.69 67.03
C LEU A 28 32.70 17.71 65.93
N ARG A 29 34.00 18.03 65.68
CA ARG A 29 34.41 18.88 64.54
C ARG A 29 34.13 18.17 63.22
N SER A 30 34.44 16.88 63.08
CA SER A 30 34.16 16.12 61.87
C SER A 30 32.65 15.98 61.62
N LYS A 31 31.82 15.71 62.64
CA LYS A 31 30.38 15.70 62.56
C LYS A 31 29.77 17.06 62.15
N ARG A 32 30.32 18.18 62.73
CA ARG A 32 29.91 19.53 62.28
C ARG A 32 30.36 19.86 60.88
N ALA A 33 31.54 19.47 60.49
CA ALA A 33 32.05 19.65 59.10
C ALA A 33 31.14 18.88 58.11
N VAL A 34 30.83 17.60 58.37
CA VAL A 34 29.92 16.78 57.60
C VAL A 34 28.50 17.37 57.59
N ALA A 35 27.99 17.86 58.72
CA ALA A 35 26.67 18.51 58.77
C ALA A 35 26.63 19.83 57.97
N ARG A 36 27.71 20.61 58.02
CA ARG A 36 27.88 21.84 57.25
C ARG A 36 27.98 21.58 55.76
N GLU A 37 28.75 20.58 55.40
CA GLU A 37 28.89 20.13 54.02
C GLU A 37 27.54 19.62 53.44
N ARG A 38 26.77 18.81 54.23
CA ARG A 38 25.39 18.40 53.90
C ARG A 38 24.43 19.57 53.79
N GLN A 39 24.59 20.60 54.65
CA GLN A 39 23.76 21.79 54.59
C GLN A 39 24.12 22.68 53.39
N GLU A 40 25.40 22.80 53.05
CA GLU A 40 25.86 23.50 51.86
C GLU A 40 25.45 22.77 50.58
N GLN A 41 25.52 21.42 50.63
CA GLN A 41 25.03 20.59 49.53
C GLN A 41 23.52 20.71 49.33
N ARG A 42 22.73 20.69 50.42
CA ARG A 42 21.27 20.97 50.33
C ARG A 42 20.95 22.40 49.85
N MET A 43 21.69 23.39 50.28
CA MET A 43 21.54 24.75 49.82
C MET A 43 21.88 24.85 48.31
N ARG A 44 22.98 24.21 47.87
CA ARG A 44 23.34 24.15 46.45
C ARG A 44 22.26 23.41 45.62
N GLU A 45 21.69 22.31 46.14
CA GLU A 45 20.59 21.63 45.46
C GLU A 45 19.31 22.46 45.41
N GLN A 46 19.01 23.25 46.43
CA GLN A 46 17.85 24.15 46.44
C GLN A 46 18.00 25.36 45.50
N THR A 47 19.23 25.75 45.17
CA THR A 47 19.51 26.88 44.24
C THR A 47 19.56 26.44 42.76
N LYS A 48 19.63 25.12 42.50
CA LYS A 48 19.58 24.61 41.10
C LYS A 48 18.21 24.87 40.48
N SER A 49 18.23 25.23 39.19
CA SER A 49 17.00 25.33 38.37
C SER A 49 16.33 23.96 38.24
N PRO A 50 15.04 23.90 37.91
CA PRO A 50 14.38 22.62 37.63
C PRO A 50 15.10 21.79 36.55
N TYR A 51 15.64 22.44 35.53
CA TYR A 51 16.47 21.83 34.48
C TYR A 51 17.74 21.21 35.04
N GLU A 52 18.53 21.95 35.84
CA GLU A 52 19.77 21.43 36.46
C GLU A 52 19.49 20.31 37.45
N ARG A 53 18.38 20.35 38.20
CA ARG A 53 17.96 19.26 39.10
C ARG A 53 17.63 18.00 38.33
N PHE A 54 17.01 18.09 37.17
CA PHE A 54 16.70 16.93 36.33
C PHE A 54 17.95 16.11 35.98
N PHE A 55 19.04 16.78 35.62
CA PHE A 55 20.30 16.13 35.23
C PHE A 55 21.23 15.79 36.40
N THR A 56 20.93 16.21 37.61
CA THR A 56 21.81 15.99 38.76
C THR A 56 21.22 15.10 39.86
N THR A 57 19.90 14.90 39.85
CA THR A 57 19.20 14.09 40.84
C THR A 57 18.82 12.75 40.20
N ASP A 58 19.24 11.65 40.85
CA ASP A 58 18.88 10.26 40.49
C ASP A 58 19.07 9.93 38.99
N THR A 59 20.31 10.03 38.54
CA THR A 59 20.68 9.82 37.11
C THR A 59 21.10 8.39 36.81
N THR A 60 21.08 7.49 37.78
CA THR A 60 21.57 6.11 37.62
C THR A 60 20.73 5.27 36.67
N SER A 61 19.47 5.62 36.47
CA SER A 61 18.53 4.95 35.55
C SER A 61 18.28 5.73 34.25
N MET A 62 18.95 6.87 34.06
CA MET A 62 18.74 7.74 32.90
C MET A 62 19.48 7.24 31.66
N ARG A 63 18.75 7.04 30.57
CA ARG A 63 19.29 6.82 29.22
C ARG A 63 19.02 8.07 28.38
N SER A 64 20.04 8.63 27.76
CA SER A 64 19.91 9.83 26.93
C SER A 64 20.40 9.56 25.51
N ALA A 65 19.65 10.01 24.54
CA ALA A 65 20.05 10.13 23.13
C ALA A 65 20.15 11.63 22.81
N GLN A 66 21.38 12.08 22.59
CA GLN A 66 21.66 13.50 22.30
C GLN A 66 22.01 13.66 20.83
N GLY A 67 21.47 14.66 20.16
CA GLY A 67 21.74 14.98 18.77
C GLY A 67 21.48 16.46 18.46
N PRO A 68 21.97 16.92 17.31
CA PRO A 68 21.80 18.34 16.94
C PRO A 68 20.35 18.73 16.61
N PHE A 69 19.49 17.75 16.33
CA PHE A 69 18.08 18.02 16.08
C PHE A 69 17.29 18.25 17.37
N LEU A 70 17.34 17.31 18.29
CA LEU A 70 16.76 17.36 19.63
C LEU A 70 17.43 16.32 20.52
N SER A 71 17.19 16.34 21.82
CA SER A 71 17.64 15.27 22.72
C SER A 71 16.45 14.57 23.40
N LEU A 72 16.59 13.28 23.64
CA LEU A 72 15.60 12.43 24.32
C LEU A 72 16.22 11.84 25.59
N HIS A 73 15.53 11.98 26.72
CA HIS A 73 15.99 11.50 28.01
C HIS A 73 14.94 10.57 28.62
N LEU A 74 15.24 9.28 28.66
CA LEU A 74 14.40 8.29 29.32
C LEU A 74 14.91 8.11 30.77
N LYS A 75 14.16 8.59 31.72
CA LYS A 75 14.45 8.52 33.13
C LYS A 75 13.40 7.65 33.82
N GLU A 76 13.81 6.51 34.34
CA GLU A 76 12.91 5.45 34.86
C GLU A 76 11.92 5.00 33.78
N LYS A 77 10.67 5.42 33.89
CA LYS A 77 9.59 5.11 32.92
C LYS A 77 9.04 6.35 32.22
N GLN A 78 9.67 7.51 32.41
CA GLN A 78 9.24 8.78 31.85
C GLN A 78 10.18 9.21 30.73
N LEU A 79 9.60 9.71 29.65
CA LEU A 79 10.35 10.22 28.50
C LEU A 79 10.26 11.74 28.46
N TYR A 80 11.40 12.36 28.40
CA TYR A 80 11.53 13.81 28.27
C TYR A 80 12.19 14.16 26.96
N MET A 81 11.70 15.21 26.32
CA MET A 81 12.28 15.79 25.12
C MET A 81 12.95 17.12 25.48
N GLU A 82 14.16 17.29 25.05
CA GLU A 82 14.88 18.56 25.09
C GLU A 82 14.97 19.11 23.68
N LEU A 83 14.27 20.23 23.43
CA LEU A 83 14.22 20.86 22.12
C LEU A 83 14.98 22.20 22.16
N PRO A 84 15.88 22.47 21.17
CA PRO A 84 16.52 23.77 21.03
C PRO A 84 15.49 24.88 20.90
N SER A 85 15.73 26.01 21.58
CA SER A 85 14.78 27.15 21.58
C SER A 85 14.54 27.74 20.18
N GLU A 86 15.53 27.62 19.29
CA GLU A 86 15.41 28.03 17.88
C GLU A 86 14.50 27.14 17.05
N SER A 87 14.30 25.86 17.45
CA SER A 87 13.44 24.92 16.73
C SER A 87 11.95 25.08 17.01
N PHE A 88 11.57 25.99 17.95
CA PHE A 88 10.15 26.28 18.15
C PHE A 88 9.56 27.05 16.97
N GLY A 89 8.45 26.56 16.45
CA GLY A 89 7.77 27.10 15.26
C GLY A 89 8.27 26.52 13.95
N GLU A 90 9.41 25.79 13.95
CA GLU A 90 9.85 25.05 12.77
C GLU A 90 8.89 23.88 12.48
N GLU A 91 8.67 23.63 11.19
CA GLU A 91 7.88 22.50 10.73
C GLU A 91 8.73 21.24 10.65
N MET A 92 8.16 20.14 11.11
CA MET A 92 8.75 18.82 11.06
C MET A 92 7.69 17.77 10.80
N LEU A 93 8.08 16.57 10.45
CA LEU A 93 7.17 15.44 10.25
C LEU A 93 7.22 14.50 11.46
N ILE A 94 6.08 13.88 11.76
CA ILE A 94 6.00 12.74 12.67
C ILE A 94 5.24 11.60 12.00
N ALA A 95 5.74 10.37 12.11
CA ALA A 95 5.02 9.17 11.74
C ALA A 95 5.33 8.03 12.70
N ALA A 96 4.45 7.03 12.73
CA ALA A 96 4.63 5.80 13.47
C ALA A 96 4.76 4.62 12.49
N THR A 97 5.75 3.78 12.72
CA THR A 97 5.99 2.54 11.95
C THR A 97 5.83 1.37 12.89
N VAL A 98 5.10 0.34 12.48
CA VAL A 98 5.05 -0.93 13.20
C VAL A 98 6.41 -1.60 13.08
N SER A 99 7.10 -1.78 14.20
CA SER A 99 8.45 -2.38 14.20
C SER A 99 8.40 -3.88 14.42
N ASP A 100 7.44 -4.32 15.24
CA ASP A 100 7.28 -5.72 15.65
C ASP A 100 5.84 -5.98 16.07
N ILE A 101 5.36 -7.22 15.93
CA ILE A 101 4.02 -7.62 16.35
C ILE A 101 3.96 -9.13 16.60
N SER A 102 3.28 -9.53 17.68
CA SER A 102 3.08 -10.94 18.03
C SER A 102 2.20 -11.72 17.04
N ASN A 103 1.36 -11.03 16.28
CA ASN A 103 0.53 -11.62 15.22
C ASN A 103 0.55 -10.73 13.96
N PRO A 104 1.31 -11.10 12.91
CA PRO A 104 1.44 -10.31 11.69
C PRO A 104 0.14 -10.12 10.88
N GLN A 105 -0.92 -10.86 11.18
CA GLN A 105 -2.24 -10.64 10.55
C GLN A 105 -2.96 -9.41 11.10
N LEU A 106 -2.57 -8.93 12.28
CA LEU A 106 -3.21 -7.81 12.97
C LEU A 106 -2.48 -6.48 12.75
N GLY A 107 -1.27 -6.54 12.20
CA GLY A 107 -0.44 -5.37 11.86
C GLY A 107 0.78 -5.81 11.07
N LEU A 108 1.27 -4.95 10.19
CA LEU A 108 2.32 -5.29 9.24
C LEU A 108 3.65 -4.65 9.65
N PRO A 109 4.67 -5.43 10.07
CA PRO A 109 5.98 -4.87 10.40
C PRO A 109 6.58 -4.10 9.21
N GLY A 110 7.13 -2.92 9.47
CA GLY A 110 7.64 -2.01 8.45
C GLY A 110 6.61 -1.04 7.89
N PHE A 111 5.32 -1.24 8.19
CA PHE A 111 4.23 -0.43 7.64
C PHE A 111 3.92 0.82 8.48
N LYS A 112 3.51 1.88 7.80
CA LYS A 112 2.92 3.09 8.39
C LYS A 112 1.44 3.12 8.01
N ASN A 113 0.56 2.87 8.96
CA ASN A 113 -0.88 2.93 8.70
C ASN A 113 -1.35 4.35 8.36
N SER A 114 -0.60 5.36 8.82
CA SER A 114 -0.80 6.76 8.48
C SER A 114 0.47 7.36 7.90
N GLY A 115 0.34 8.14 6.85
CA GLY A 115 1.46 8.90 6.29
C GLY A 115 2.09 9.86 7.31
N PRO A 116 3.29 10.40 7.02
CA PRO A 116 3.90 11.41 7.87
C PRO A 116 3.02 12.65 8.02
N ILE A 117 2.82 13.13 9.26
CA ILE A 117 1.99 14.27 9.58
C ILE A 117 2.88 15.50 9.85
N PRO A 118 2.63 16.66 9.21
CA PRO A 118 3.36 17.87 9.50
C PRO A 118 2.98 18.43 10.87
N ILE A 119 3.96 18.62 11.73
CA ILE A 119 3.79 19.16 13.08
C ILE A 119 4.76 20.31 13.33
N ARG A 120 4.47 21.08 14.38
CA ARG A 120 5.42 21.99 15.01
C ARG A 120 5.19 22.07 16.51
N PHE A 121 6.23 22.45 17.22
CA PHE A 121 6.15 22.74 18.65
C PHE A 121 6.10 24.25 18.88
N ILE A 122 5.21 24.70 19.77
CA ILE A 122 5.05 26.09 20.16
C ILE A 122 5.10 26.19 21.67
N GLN A 123 5.98 27.04 22.18
CA GLN A 123 6.02 27.34 23.61
C GLN A 123 4.92 28.33 23.96
N LYS A 124 4.07 27.98 24.95
CA LYS A 124 3.01 28.84 25.49
C LYS A 124 3.09 28.80 27.02
N ASP A 125 3.53 29.91 27.63
CA ASP A 125 3.69 30.01 29.08
C ASP A 125 4.48 28.82 29.69
N SER A 126 3.83 27.95 30.43
CA SER A 126 4.40 26.80 31.13
C SER A 126 4.25 25.48 30.38
N VAL A 127 3.79 25.48 29.13
CA VAL A 127 3.59 24.29 28.33
C VAL A 127 4.19 24.44 26.92
N VAL A 128 4.58 23.29 26.35
CA VAL A 128 4.84 23.16 24.92
C VAL A 128 3.60 22.56 24.27
N VAL A 129 3.13 23.13 23.21
CA VAL A 129 1.99 22.63 22.42
C VAL A 129 2.52 22.05 21.12
N MET A 130 2.17 20.80 20.84
CA MET A 130 2.35 20.18 19.53
C MET A 130 1.12 20.53 18.68
N GLU A 131 1.35 21.18 17.55
CA GLU A 131 0.31 21.52 16.59
C GLU A 131 0.53 20.72 15.29
N VAL A 132 -0.55 20.18 14.72
CA VAL A 132 -0.56 19.72 13.33
C VAL A 132 -0.65 20.96 12.44
N VAL A 133 0.29 21.07 11.52
CA VAL A 133 0.38 22.23 10.63
C VAL A 133 -0.54 22.01 9.43
N ASN A 134 -1.44 22.97 9.22
CA ASN A 134 -2.23 22.99 8.00
C ASN A 134 -1.42 23.63 6.88
N ASN A 135 -0.88 22.80 6.00
CA ASN A 135 -0.08 23.18 4.84
C ASN A 135 -0.88 23.13 3.52
N ASP A 136 -2.20 22.97 3.59
CA ASP A 136 -3.01 22.73 2.40
C ASP A 136 -3.10 23.96 1.50
N LEU A 137 -3.00 25.17 2.06
CA LEU A 137 -3.13 26.40 1.31
C LEU A 137 -1.77 27.01 0.93
N LEU A 138 -1.59 27.26 -0.35
CA LEU A 138 -0.49 28.06 -0.89
C LEU A 138 -0.91 29.52 -1.02
N TYR A 139 -0.20 30.39 -0.34
CA TYR A 139 -0.36 31.84 -0.45
C TYR A 139 0.99 32.53 -0.35
N ASN A 140 1.08 33.75 -0.89
CA ASN A 140 2.29 34.54 -0.73
C ASN A 140 2.41 35.00 0.74
N PRO A 141 3.40 34.52 1.51
CA PRO A 141 3.54 34.86 2.92
C PRO A 141 3.87 36.37 3.16
N THR A 142 4.35 37.05 2.13
CA THR A 142 4.64 38.51 2.18
C THR A 142 3.42 39.36 1.88
N ASP A 143 2.33 38.80 1.37
CA ASP A 143 1.07 39.50 1.14
C ASP A 143 0.39 39.81 2.49
N LYS A 144 0.25 41.11 2.80
CA LYS A 144 -0.39 41.63 4.02
C LYS A 144 -1.86 41.98 3.82
N SER A 145 -2.46 41.57 2.72
CA SER A 145 -3.85 41.86 2.39
C SER A 145 -4.82 41.35 3.46
N ALA A 146 -6.01 41.93 3.51
CA ALA A 146 -7.08 41.47 4.39
C ALA A 146 -7.49 40.02 4.05
N LEU A 147 -7.31 39.60 2.79
CA LEU A 147 -7.54 38.28 2.33
C LEU A 147 -6.66 37.25 3.06
N VAL A 148 -5.33 37.48 3.08
CA VAL A 148 -4.37 36.57 3.77
C VAL A 148 -4.65 36.51 5.28
N LYS A 149 -5.08 37.62 5.90
CA LYS A 149 -5.48 37.62 7.32
C LYS A 149 -6.72 36.77 7.58
N ASN A 150 -7.67 36.76 6.66
CA ASN A 150 -8.88 35.94 6.79
C ASN A 150 -8.63 34.45 6.48
N ILE A 151 -7.78 34.18 5.51
CA ILE A 151 -7.37 32.81 5.17
C ILE A 151 -6.83 32.06 6.39
N ARG A 152 -5.93 32.72 7.15
CA ARG A 152 -5.35 32.13 8.38
C ARG A 152 -6.39 31.75 9.44
N LYS A 153 -7.62 32.30 9.37
CA LYS A 153 -8.72 31.90 10.25
C LYS A 153 -9.43 30.63 9.77
N SER A 154 -9.41 30.36 8.48
CA SER A 154 -10.05 29.20 7.87
C SER A 154 -9.12 27.97 7.82
N TYR A 155 -7.81 28.21 7.72
CA TYR A 155 -6.76 27.18 7.68
C TYR A 155 -5.92 27.25 8.96
N THR A 156 -6.55 27.02 10.11
CA THR A 156 -5.86 27.03 11.42
C THR A 156 -5.20 25.70 11.69
N ASN A 157 -4.08 25.74 12.40
CA ASN A 157 -3.43 24.53 12.88
C ASN A 157 -4.25 23.85 13.98
N VAL A 158 -4.12 22.54 14.09
CA VAL A 158 -4.80 21.75 15.11
C VAL A 158 -3.86 21.53 16.30
N SER A 159 -4.25 21.97 17.51
CA SER A 159 -3.50 21.61 18.72
C SER A 159 -3.72 20.12 19.05
N LEU A 160 -2.67 19.32 18.86
CA LEU A 160 -2.73 17.86 19.05
C LEU A 160 -2.49 17.46 20.51
N HIS A 161 -1.47 18.03 21.16
CA HIS A 161 -1.11 17.69 22.54
C HIS A 161 -0.45 18.85 23.25
N LYS A 162 -0.50 18.83 24.61
CA LYS A 162 0.17 19.81 25.46
C LYS A 162 1.11 19.09 26.43
N PHE A 163 2.36 19.52 26.46
CA PHE A 163 3.41 18.96 27.29
C PHE A 163 3.80 19.93 28.41
N PRO A 164 3.83 19.52 29.67
CA PRO A 164 4.32 20.37 30.75
C PRO A 164 5.83 20.61 30.60
N ILE A 165 6.25 21.87 30.72
CA ILE A 165 7.66 22.22 30.73
C ILE A 165 8.27 21.81 32.09
N THR A 166 9.31 20.97 32.02
CA THR A 166 10.09 20.55 33.19
C THR A 166 11.11 21.59 33.58
N GLY A 167 11.76 22.24 32.60
CA GLY A 167 12.74 23.29 32.89
C GLY A 167 13.32 23.91 31.61
N LEU A 168 13.98 25.03 31.79
CA LEU A 168 14.74 25.74 30.78
C LEU A 168 16.23 25.59 31.08
N SER A 169 17.07 25.41 30.07
CA SER A 169 18.53 25.44 30.26
C SER A 169 19.00 26.79 30.82
N SER A 170 20.11 26.85 31.53
CA SER A 170 20.60 28.04 32.17
C SER A 170 20.96 29.19 31.21
N ASP A 171 21.28 28.84 29.96
CA ASP A 171 21.54 29.76 28.85
C ASP A 171 20.30 30.09 28.03
N GLY A 172 19.15 29.48 28.35
CA GLY A 172 17.87 29.68 27.65
C GLY A 172 17.81 29.08 26.24
N LYS A 173 18.79 28.23 25.88
CA LYS A 173 18.89 27.67 24.52
C LYS A 173 18.11 26.39 24.32
N SER A 174 17.66 25.74 25.39
CA SER A 174 16.88 24.49 25.31
C SER A 174 15.72 24.49 26.31
N VAL A 175 14.65 23.86 25.92
CA VAL A 175 13.46 23.61 26.73
C VAL A 175 13.30 22.11 26.93
N LEU A 176 13.24 21.68 28.17
CA LEU A 176 12.99 20.30 28.59
C LEU A 176 11.53 20.14 28.97
N PHE A 177 10.83 19.19 28.41
CA PHE A 177 9.42 18.91 28.69
C PHE A 177 9.11 17.43 28.65
N ASP A 178 8.06 17.02 29.39
CA ASP A 178 7.62 15.63 29.52
C ASP A 178 6.73 15.25 28.34
N VAL A 179 7.12 14.20 27.61
CA VAL A 179 6.39 13.66 26.44
C VAL A 179 5.88 12.23 26.68
N THR A 180 5.94 11.75 27.91
CA THR A 180 5.63 10.36 28.31
C THR A 180 4.24 9.93 27.84
N ASP A 181 3.22 10.70 28.23
CA ASP A 181 1.83 10.34 27.94
C ASP A 181 1.52 10.29 26.44
N PHE A 182 2.16 11.14 25.66
CA PHE A 182 1.93 11.17 24.21
C PHE A 182 2.46 9.89 23.55
N PHE A 183 3.70 9.50 23.84
CA PHE A 183 4.28 8.34 23.16
C PHE A 183 3.85 7.01 23.78
N LEU A 184 3.58 6.94 25.09
CA LEU A 184 3.21 5.70 25.75
C LEU A 184 1.77 5.28 25.47
N ASN A 185 0.86 6.23 25.35
CA ASN A 185 -0.54 5.96 25.06
C ASN A 185 -0.79 5.80 23.54
N GLU A 186 -1.81 5.04 23.20
CA GLU A 186 -2.24 4.86 21.82
C GLU A 186 -2.78 6.19 21.26
N GLN A 187 -2.26 6.58 20.12
CA GLN A 187 -2.70 7.78 19.42
C GLN A 187 -3.50 7.37 18.17
N ARG A 188 -4.75 7.80 18.05
CA ARG A 188 -5.63 7.45 16.93
C ARG A 188 -5.06 7.79 15.54
N PHE A 189 -4.20 8.80 15.46
CA PHE A 189 -3.52 9.18 14.21
C PHE A 189 -2.40 8.20 13.81
N PHE A 190 -1.94 7.36 14.72
CA PHE A 190 -0.81 6.47 14.55
C PHE A 190 -1.17 5.04 14.94
N ASP A 191 -2.36 4.60 14.51
CA ASP A 191 -2.81 3.23 14.79
C ASP A 191 -1.86 2.22 14.17
N ALA A 192 -1.35 1.32 15.00
CA ALA A 192 -0.41 0.27 14.58
C ALA A 192 -1.12 -0.98 14.07
N LEU A 193 -2.39 -1.14 14.44
CA LEU A 193 -3.19 -2.30 14.08
C LEU A 193 -4.02 -2.00 12.83
N VAL A 194 -4.27 -3.03 12.03
CA VAL A 194 -5.15 -2.91 10.87
C VAL A 194 -6.60 -2.70 11.32
N SER A 195 -7.39 -1.97 10.54
CA SER A 195 -8.81 -1.75 10.85
C SER A 195 -9.68 -2.98 10.57
N GLU A 196 -9.24 -3.83 9.65
CA GLU A 196 -10.00 -5.00 9.18
C GLU A 196 -9.07 -6.18 8.89
N VAL A 197 -9.53 -7.40 9.14
CA VAL A 197 -8.87 -8.66 8.78
C VAL A 197 -9.88 -9.51 7.99
N GLY A 198 -9.75 -9.55 6.68
CA GLY A 198 -10.74 -10.15 5.79
C GLY A 198 -12.10 -9.46 5.94
N SER A 199 -13.14 -10.22 6.27
CA SER A 199 -14.49 -9.68 6.52
C SER A 199 -14.73 -9.21 7.97
N TYR A 200 -13.70 -9.27 8.82
CA TYR A 200 -13.81 -8.90 10.23
C TYR A 200 -13.27 -7.50 10.46
N ARG A 201 -14.04 -6.68 11.19
CA ARG A 201 -13.58 -5.39 11.71
C ARG A 201 -12.83 -5.60 13.02
N LEU A 202 -11.67 -4.96 13.15
CA LEU A 202 -10.84 -5.00 14.35
C LEU A 202 -11.23 -3.88 15.30
N SER A 203 -11.31 -4.22 16.58
CA SER A 203 -11.35 -3.28 17.71
C SER A 203 -10.29 -3.65 18.73
N SER A 204 -9.63 -2.66 19.33
CA SER A 204 -8.58 -2.85 20.33
C SER A 204 -8.93 -2.19 21.65
N SER A 205 -8.43 -2.78 22.74
CA SER A 205 -8.50 -2.23 24.10
C SER A 205 -7.07 -2.19 24.67
N PRO A 206 -6.44 -1.00 24.75
CA PRO A 206 -5.07 -0.85 25.21
C PRO A 206 -4.86 -1.28 26.68
N ARG A 207 -3.66 -1.80 26.97
CA ARG A 207 -3.18 -2.15 28.31
C ARG A 207 -1.96 -1.29 28.66
N PRO A 208 -2.17 -0.05 29.16
CA PRO A 208 -1.06 0.87 29.49
C PRO A 208 -0.12 0.33 30.55
N ASP A 209 -0.62 -0.52 31.45
CA ASP A 209 0.18 -1.18 32.49
C ASP A 209 1.21 -2.17 31.93
N LEU A 210 1.02 -2.64 30.69
CA LEU A 210 1.95 -3.51 29.96
C LEU A 210 2.73 -2.77 28.87
N SER A 211 2.61 -1.44 28.80
CA SER A 211 3.32 -0.63 27.79
C SER A 211 4.61 -0.06 28.35
N SER A 212 5.65 0.03 27.52
CA SER A 212 6.96 0.53 27.95
C SER A 212 7.77 1.12 26.78
N PHE A 213 8.67 2.06 27.11
CA PHE A 213 9.65 2.54 26.13
C PHE A 213 10.76 1.50 25.91
N THR A 214 11.07 1.22 24.65
CA THR A 214 12.11 0.26 24.27
C THR A 214 13.40 0.96 23.89
N THR A 215 13.33 1.92 22.98
CA THR A 215 14.49 2.63 22.42
C THR A 215 14.24 4.12 22.33
N VAL A 216 15.32 4.89 22.44
CA VAL A 216 15.37 6.31 22.12
C VAL A 216 16.64 6.58 21.35
N LYS A 217 16.55 7.25 20.18
CA LYS A 217 17.69 7.61 19.35
C LYS A 217 17.52 9.04 18.85
N SER A 218 18.63 9.73 18.66
CA SER A 218 18.64 11.08 18.08
C SER A 218 19.78 11.19 17.08
N PHE A 219 19.49 11.78 15.93
CA PHE A 219 20.40 11.92 14.80
C PHE A 219 20.49 13.38 14.37
N GLU A 220 21.17 13.65 13.27
CA GLU A 220 21.35 15.00 12.75
C GLU A 220 20.02 15.68 12.37
N THR A 221 19.11 14.98 11.72
CA THR A 221 17.86 15.52 11.18
C THR A 221 16.61 14.81 11.66
N ASN A 222 16.75 13.72 12.40
CA ASN A 222 15.61 12.96 12.91
C ASN A 222 15.89 12.37 14.30
N ALA A 223 14.80 12.02 14.99
CA ALA A 223 14.85 11.31 16.26
C ALA A 223 13.78 10.22 16.28
N THR A 224 14.04 9.13 17.03
CA THR A 224 13.09 8.02 17.13
C THR A 224 12.80 7.62 18.58
N VAL A 225 11.55 7.24 18.81
CA VAL A 225 11.05 6.72 20.08
C VAL A 225 10.38 5.38 19.83
N GLY A 226 10.97 4.30 20.35
CA GLY A 226 10.39 2.97 20.31
C GLY A 226 9.52 2.71 21.54
N VAL A 227 8.32 2.17 21.31
CA VAL A 227 7.35 1.84 22.36
C VAL A 227 6.80 0.44 22.11
N GLU A 228 6.90 -0.42 23.10
CA GLU A 228 6.17 -1.69 23.14
C GLU A 228 4.82 -1.49 23.79
N ARG A 229 3.76 -2.01 23.19
CA ARG A 229 2.38 -1.94 23.67
C ARG A 229 1.71 -3.30 23.67
N THR A 230 0.75 -3.48 24.57
CA THR A 230 -0.16 -4.62 24.55
C THR A 230 -1.60 -4.12 24.50
N SER A 231 -2.40 -4.72 23.63
CA SER A 231 -3.84 -4.47 23.54
C SER A 231 -4.60 -5.79 23.46
N TYR A 232 -5.82 -5.82 23.98
CA TYR A 232 -6.75 -6.90 23.70
C TYR A 232 -7.49 -6.61 22.42
N VAL A 233 -7.42 -7.53 21.44
CA VAL A 233 -8.01 -7.39 20.11
C VAL A 233 -9.25 -8.25 19.99
N THR A 234 -10.32 -7.67 19.41
CA THR A 234 -11.54 -8.37 19.08
C THR A 234 -11.86 -8.17 17.61
N LEU A 235 -12.14 -9.27 16.91
CA LEU A 235 -12.57 -9.28 15.50
C LEU A 235 -14.05 -9.59 15.40
N THR A 236 -14.83 -8.72 14.75
CA THR A 236 -16.28 -8.86 14.61
C THR A 236 -16.72 -8.70 13.15
N ASN A 237 -17.73 -9.47 12.75
CA ASN A 237 -18.42 -9.30 11.48
C ASN A 237 -19.95 -9.49 11.66
N SER A 238 -20.72 -9.45 10.57
CA SER A 238 -22.18 -9.65 10.59
C SER A 238 -22.63 -11.03 11.11
N ARG A 239 -21.72 -12.02 11.14
CA ARG A 239 -21.98 -13.39 11.62
C ARG A 239 -21.59 -13.60 13.10
N GLY A 240 -20.93 -12.60 13.72
CA GLY A 240 -20.51 -12.65 15.09
C GLY A 240 -19.04 -12.33 15.33
N LYS A 241 -18.48 -12.82 16.44
CA LYS A 241 -17.08 -12.64 16.82
C LYS A 241 -16.24 -13.77 16.24
N GLY A 242 -15.16 -13.44 15.55
CA GLY A 242 -14.15 -14.39 15.07
C GLY A 242 -13.03 -14.58 16.09
N LEU A 243 -12.67 -13.51 16.81
CA LEU A 243 -11.66 -13.48 17.86
C LEU A 243 -12.18 -12.57 18.97
N GLU A 244 -11.99 -12.92 20.23
CA GLU A 244 -12.45 -12.12 21.37
C GLU A 244 -11.33 -11.96 22.40
N ASP A 245 -11.08 -10.70 22.78
CA ASP A 245 -10.10 -10.33 23.82
C ASP A 245 -8.74 -11.04 23.70
N TYR A 246 -8.24 -11.14 22.46
CA TYR A 246 -6.96 -11.79 22.18
C TYR A 246 -5.81 -10.84 22.51
N PRO A 247 -4.89 -11.20 23.44
CA PRO A 247 -3.76 -10.35 23.79
C PRO A 247 -2.79 -10.25 22.61
N THR A 248 -2.50 -9.04 22.19
CA THR A 248 -1.58 -8.74 21.10
C THR A 248 -0.56 -7.73 21.57
N THR A 249 0.72 -8.12 21.57
CA THR A 249 1.84 -7.22 21.85
C THR A 249 2.46 -6.76 20.54
N TYR A 250 2.74 -5.46 20.43
CA TYR A 250 3.33 -4.86 19.24
C TYR A 250 4.23 -3.69 19.63
N SER A 251 5.25 -3.47 18.81
CA SER A 251 6.17 -2.35 18.96
C SER A 251 5.93 -1.32 17.87
N VAL A 252 5.97 -0.06 18.25
CA VAL A 252 5.82 1.08 17.35
C VAL A 252 7.05 1.97 17.48
N THR A 253 7.66 2.32 16.35
CA THR A 253 8.71 3.33 16.29
C THR A 253 8.14 4.63 15.76
N TYR A 254 8.06 5.63 16.63
CA TYR A 254 7.78 7.00 16.23
C TYR A 254 9.05 7.65 15.71
N SER A 255 8.96 8.29 14.55
CA SER A 255 10.06 9.06 13.99
C SER A 255 9.63 10.52 13.81
N LEU A 256 10.47 11.43 14.32
CA LEU A 256 10.35 12.87 14.07
C LEU A 256 11.43 13.24 13.05
N LEU A 257 11.08 13.97 12.01
CA LEU A 257 12.01 14.37 10.93
C LEU A 257 11.93 15.88 10.71
N ARG A 258 13.07 16.55 10.79
CA ARG A 258 13.21 17.97 10.42
C ARG A 258 13.03 18.13 8.92
N LEU A 259 12.17 19.04 8.49
CA LEU A 259 11.99 19.39 7.08
C LEU A 259 13.20 20.19 6.56
N PRO A 260 13.49 20.12 5.25
CA PRO A 260 14.53 20.95 4.62
C PRO A 260 14.28 22.45 4.88
N ALA A 261 15.32 23.15 5.28
CA ALA A 261 15.24 24.61 5.54
C ALA A 261 14.87 25.40 4.27
N VAL A 262 15.35 24.96 3.12
CA VAL A 262 15.01 25.51 1.81
C VAL A 262 14.13 24.51 1.09
N PRO A 263 12.81 24.74 0.97
CA PRO A 263 11.92 23.86 0.24
C PRO A 263 12.34 23.70 -1.23
N MET A 264 12.14 22.51 -1.80
CA MET A 264 12.35 22.26 -3.23
C MET A 264 11.30 23.03 -4.05
N THR A 265 11.68 23.51 -5.25
CA THR A 265 10.68 24.02 -6.20
C THR A 265 9.73 22.89 -6.61
N PRO A 266 8.42 23.00 -6.32
CA PRO A 266 7.47 21.96 -6.64
C PRO A 266 7.28 21.80 -8.14
N ARG A 267 6.79 20.64 -8.57
CA ARG A 267 6.34 20.39 -9.94
C ARG A 267 4.85 20.08 -9.95
N LEU A 268 4.08 20.81 -10.76
CA LEU A 268 2.65 20.54 -10.91
C LEU A 268 2.44 19.17 -11.57
N SER A 269 1.42 18.47 -11.09
CA SER A 269 1.02 17.20 -11.67
C SER A 269 0.34 17.37 -13.02
N ASP A 270 0.37 16.31 -13.81
CA ASP A 270 -0.50 16.13 -14.97
C ASP A 270 -1.20 14.76 -14.81
N THR A 271 -2.51 14.73 -14.93
CA THR A 271 -3.32 13.51 -14.75
C THR A 271 -3.01 12.41 -15.77
N ARG A 272 -2.21 12.71 -16.78
CA ARG A 272 -1.75 11.80 -17.83
C ARG A 272 -0.43 11.11 -17.50
N VAL A 273 0.17 11.40 -16.31
CA VAL A 273 1.44 10.80 -15.87
C VAL A 273 1.31 10.29 -14.43
N ASN A 274 1.87 9.14 -14.15
CA ASN A 274 1.66 8.35 -12.95
C ASN A 274 2.56 8.74 -11.76
N PHE A 275 2.38 9.91 -11.15
CA PHE A 275 3.11 10.27 -9.94
C PHE A 275 2.21 10.31 -8.72
N PHE A 276 2.74 9.94 -7.53
CA PHE A 276 2.10 10.22 -6.25
C PHE A 276 1.95 11.73 -6.08
N LEU A 277 0.85 12.13 -5.47
CA LEU A 277 0.41 13.51 -5.44
C LEU A 277 0.42 14.09 -4.02
N THR A 278 0.64 15.39 -3.95
CA THR A 278 0.48 16.20 -2.75
C THR A 278 -0.46 17.36 -3.11
N GLU A 279 -1.67 17.31 -2.57
CA GLU A 279 -2.73 18.28 -2.87
C GLU A 279 -2.47 19.62 -2.19
N LYS A 280 -2.76 20.69 -2.89
CA LYS A 280 -2.68 22.09 -2.42
C LYS A 280 -3.83 22.92 -2.94
N ASP A 281 -4.32 23.79 -2.10
CA ASP A 281 -5.22 24.84 -2.49
C ASP A 281 -4.44 26.10 -2.84
N ILE A 282 -4.73 26.72 -3.98
CA ILE A 282 -4.16 28.01 -4.38
C ILE A 282 -5.25 29.06 -4.30
N LEU A 283 -4.96 30.12 -3.56
CA LEU A 283 -5.79 31.31 -3.56
C LEU A 283 -5.06 32.46 -4.25
N ARG A 284 -5.66 32.95 -5.34
CA ARG A 284 -5.18 34.10 -6.08
C ARG A 284 -6.24 35.19 -6.09
N SER A 285 -5.80 36.42 -6.04
CA SER A 285 -6.72 37.58 -6.05
C SER A 285 -7.45 37.82 -7.38
N ASP A 286 -6.94 37.21 -8.45
CA ASP A 286 -7.49 37.24 -9.82
C ASP A 286 -8.40 36.04 -10.15
N ASN A 287 -8.58 35.14 -9.19
CA ASN A 287 -9.46 33.97 -9.34
C ASN A 287 -10.72 34.17 -8.48
N HIS A 288 -11.87 33.68 -8.96
CA HIS A 288 -13.16 33.75 -8.27
C HIS A 288 -13.38 32.59 -7.28
N GLN A 289 -12.47 31.61 -7.22
CA GLN A 289 -12.56 30.41 -6.37
C GLN A 289 -11.18 29.97 -5.90
N ILE A 290 -11.16 29.15 -4.85
CA ILE A 290 -9.98 28.39 -4.49
C ILE A 290 -9.77 27.34 -5.56
N GLU A 291 -8.56 27.23 -6.07
CA GLU A 291 -8.14 26.28 -7.09
C GLU A 291 -7.30 25.20 -6.44
N THR A 292 -7.76 23.96 -6.49
CA THR A 292 -6.99 22.83 -6.02
C THR A 292 -6.01 22.37 -7.09
N VAL A 293 -4.73 22.27 -6.72
CA VAL A 293 -3.64 21.76 -7.58
C VAL A 293 -2.91 20.65 -6.87
N ASN A 294 -2.24 19.81 -7.63
CA ASN A 294 -1.43 18.75 -7.09
C ASN A 294 0.03 18.93 -7.47
N PHE A 295 0.93 18.73 -6.51
CA PHE A 295 2.35 18.59 -6.76
C PHE A 295 2.72 17.12 -6.81
N ILE A 296 3.63 16.73 -7.71
CA ILE A 296 4.16 15.39 -7.73
C ILE A 296 5.15 15.18 -6.58
N ARG A 297 5.20 13.95 -6.07
CA ARG A 297 6.26 13.55 -5.14
C ARG A 297 7.48 13.09 -5.92
N ARG A 298 8.63 13.72 -5.69
CA ARG A 298 9.89 13.40 -6.38
C ARG A 298 11.12 13.76 -5.55
N TRP A 299 12.26 13.16 -5.87
CA TRP A 299 13.54 13.53 -5.28
C TRP A 299 14.06 14.85 -5.85
N ARG A 300 14.80 15.61 -5.03
CA ARG A 300 15.56 16.77 -5.47
C ARG A 300 16.84 16.30 -6.15
N LEU A 301 16.89 16.41 -7.47
CA LEU A 301 18.06 16.04 -8.28
C LEU A 301 18.67 17.30 -8.92
N GLU A 302 19.73 17.80 -8.31
CA GLU A 302 20.47 18.97 -8.79
C GLU A 302 21.74 18.49 -9.52
N PRO A 303 21.95 18.85 -10.81
CA PRO A 303 23.16 18.50 -11.53
C PRO A 303 24.41 19.12 -10.89
N VAL A 304 25.52 18.39 -10.91
CA VAL A 304 26.82 18.90 -10.48
C VAL A 304 27.33 19.94 -11.48
N ASP A 305 27.22 19.65 -12.77
CA ASP A 305 27.64 20.52 -13.86
C ASP A 305 26.45 20.84 -14.79
N MET A 306 25.83 22.02 -14.55
CA MET A 306 24.73 22.51 -15.35
C MET A 306 25.12 22.85 -16.80
N GLU A 307 26.33 23.30 -17.01
CA GLU A 307 26.80 23.65 -18.35
C GLU A 307 27.08 22.38 -19.19
N ALA A 308 27.57 21.31 -18.57
CA ALA A 308 27.66 20.01 -19.24
C ALA A 308 26.29 19.51 -19.67
N LEU A 309 25.29 19.60 -18.75
CA LEU A 309 23.91 19.21 -19.05
C LEU A 309 23.32 20.01 -20.23
N LYS A 310 23.54 21.32 -20.27
CA LYS A 310 23.10 22.18 -21.40
C LYS A 310 23.74 21.78 -22.74
N ARG A 311 24.96 21.25 -22.69
CA ARG A 311 25.63 20.71 -23.90
C ARG A 311 25.17 19.31 -24.30
N GLY A 312 24.25 18.68 -23.53
CA GLY A 312 23.78 17.31 -23.75
C GLY A 312 24.76 16.24 -23.26
N GLU A 313 25.69 16.59 -22.37
CA GLU A 313 26.65 15.68 -21.76
C GLU A 313 26.07 15.11 -20.45
N LEU A 314 26.50 13.90 -20.08
CA LEU A 314 26.08 13.29 -18.81
C LEU A 314 26.79 13.98 -17.63
N THR A 315 26.02 14.35 -16.62
CA THR A 315 26.52 14.88 -15.35
C THR A 315 26.00 14.08 -14.15
N GLU A 316 26.77 14.05 -13.07
CA GLU A 316 26.32 13.50 -11.80
C GLU A 316 25.35 14.48 -11.11
N VAL A 317 24.64 14.00 -10.09
CA VAL A 317 23.80 14.83 -9.21
C VAL A 317 24.55 15.12 -7.90
N LYS A 318 24.32 16.31 -7.32
CA LYS A 318 24.96 16.71 -6.06
C LYS A 318 24.66 15.77 -4.90
N LYS A 319 23.45 15.20 -4.87
CA LYS A 319 23.01 14.24 -3.85
C LYS A 319 22.34 13.06 -4.54
N PRO A 320 23.06 11.95 -4.77
CA PRO A 320 22.46 10.75 -5.34
C PRO A 320 21.50 10.08 -4.35
N ILE A 321 20.56 9.32 -4.89
CA ILE A 321 19.65 8.45 -4.13
C ILE A 321 20.40 7.17 -3.82
N ILE A 322 20.70 6.93 -2.54
CA ILE A 322 21.49 5.77 -2.11
C ILE A 322 20.62 4.82 -1.33
N TYR A 323 20.50 3.58 -1.79
CA TYR A 323 19.84 2.51 -1.07
C TYR A 323 20.86 1.60 -0.38
N TYR A 324 20.64 1.35 0.90
CA TYR A 324 21.44 0.45 1.72
C TYR A 324 20.72 -0.88 1.88
N VAL A 325 21.37 -1.97 1.46
CA VAL A 325 20.80 -3.33 1.49
C VAL A 325 21.09 -3.99 2.83
N ASP A 326 20.04 -4.44 3.48
CA ASP A 326 20.08 -5.10 4.79
C ASP A 326 20.93 -6.38 4.77
N ASP A 327 21.79 -6.55 5.77
CA ASP A 327 22.64 -7.74 5.93
C ASP A 327 21.85 -9.02 6.26
N ASN A 328 20.59 -8.89 6.68
CA ASN A 328 19.72 -10.02 6.99
C ASN A 328 19.18 -10.73 5.75
N PHE A 329 19.31 -10.15 4.56
CA PHE A 329 18.91 -10.84 3.34
C PHE A 329 19.71 -12.11 3.10
N PRO A 330 19.07 -13.22 2.66
CA PRO A 330 19.77 -14.38 2.15
C PRO A 330 20.76 -13.98 1.04
N GLU A 331 21.99 -14.52 1.08
CA GLU A 331 23.06 -14.15 0.13
C GLU A 331 22.62 -14.28 -1.33
N ARG A 332 21.89 -15.35 -1.66
CA ARG A 332 21.37 -15.59 -3.01
C ARG A 332 20.36 -14.53 -3.54
N TRP A 333 19.82 -13.67 -2.67
CA TRP A 333 18.88 -12.61 -3.07
C TRP A 333 19.57 -11.30 -3.41
N ARG A 334 20.75 -11.06 -2.86
CA ARG A 334 21.42 -9.76 -2.87
C ARG A 334 21.76 -9.27 -4.28
N ALA A 335 22.13 -10.20 -5.19
CA ALA A 335 22.45 -9.84 -6.58
C ALA A 335 21.22 -9.28 -7.31
N GLY A 336 20.06 -9.93 -7.22
CA GLY A 336 18.81 -9.46 -7.83
C GLY A 336 18.32 -8.13 -7.23
N ILE A 337 18.42 -7.99 -5.90
CA ILE A 337 18.09 -6.73 -5.20
C ILE A 337 18.91 -5.57 -5.75
N LYS A 338 20.25 -5.73 -5.81
CA LYS A 338 21.15 -4.67 -6.30
C LYS A 338 20.91 -4.34 -7.78
N ALA A 339 20.66 -5.35 -8.60
CA ALA A 339 20.36 -5.15 -10.01
C ALA A 339 19.04 -4.37 -10.21
N GLY A 340 17.98 -4.72 -9.46
CA GLY A 340 16.71 -4.02 -9.51
C GLY A 340 16.83 -2.53 -9.15
N VAL A 341 17.58 -2.21 -8.10
CA VAL A 341 17.86 -0.82 -7.69
C VAL A 341 18.53 -0.04 -8.81
N LEU A 342 19.58 -0.58 -9.41
CA LEU A 342 20.41 0.13 -10.38
C LEU A 342 19.73 0.28 -11.77
N ARG A 343 18.68 -0.47 -12.04
CA ARG A 343 18.03 -0.49 -13.36
C ARG A 343 17.54 0.89 -13.78
N TRP A 344 17.08 1.72 -12.85
CA TRP A 344 16.56 3.06 -13.11
C TRP A 344 17.60 4.08 -13.62
N ASN A 345 18.89 3.85 -13.42
CA ASN A 345 19.90 4.75 -13.96
C ASN A 345 19.82 4.91 -15.48
N LYS A 346 19.38 3.85 -16.21
CA LYS A 346 19.14 3.94 -17.66
C LYS A 346 18.09 4.99 -18.04
N ALA A 347 17.10 5.21 -17.18
CA ALA A 347 16.10 6.24 -17.42
C ALA A 347 16.65 7.65 -17.11
N PHE A 348 17.45 7.79 -16.08
CA PHE A 348 18.11 9.06 -15.74
C PHE A 348 19.17 9.47 -16.75
N GLU A 349 19.91 8.52 -17.31
CA GLU A 349 20.90 8.80 -18.37
C GLU A 349 20.26 9.42 -19.63
N ARG A 350 19.01 9.06 -19.96
CA ARG A 350 18.28 9.68 -21.09
C ARG A 350 18.00 11.16 -20.90
N ILE A 351 17.97 11.63 -19.65
CA ILE A 351 17.78 13.04 -19.33
C ILE A 351 19.08 13.76 -18.96
N GLY A 352 20.23 13.13 -19.22
CA GLY A 352 21.54 13.71 -19.00
C GLY A 352 22.11 13.55 -17.59
N LEU A 353 21.48 12.74 -16.71
CA LEU A 353 21.91 12.50 -15.35
C LEU A 353 22.48 11.08 -15.23
N LYS A 354 23.69 10.92 -14.69
CA LYS A 354 24.30 9.61 -14.45
C LYS A 354 24.49 9.32 -12.97
N ASP A 355 24.53 8.03 -12.62
CA ASP A 355 24.78 7.54 -11.26
C ASP A 355 23.82 8.13 -10.22
N VAL A 356 22.59 8.41 -10.63
CA VAL A 356 21.54 9.01 -9.81
C VAL A 356 21.13 8.08 -8.69
N VAL A 357 20.94 6.79 -9.00
CA VAL A 357 20.55 5.75 -8.05
C VAL A 357 21.78 4.90 -7.75
N GLN A 358 22.12 4.77 -6.47
CA GLN A 358 23.24 3.98 -6.00
C GLN A 358 22.76 2.92 -5.01
N VAL A 359 23.50 1.81 -4.94
CA VAL A 359 23.23 0.74 -3.97
C VAL A 359 24.48 0.42 -3.17
N ARG A 360 24.36 0.26 -1.88
CA ARG A 360 25.44 -0.10 -0.95
C ARG A 360 24.94 -1.17 0.01
N ASP A 361 25.88 -1.95 0.55
CA ASP A 361 25.58 -2.81 1.69
C ASP A 361 25.53 -2.00 2.99
N PHE A 362 24.88 -2.52 4.03
CA PHE A 362 24.92 -1.91 5.36
C PHE A 362 26.36 -1.75 5.80
N PRO A 363 26.82 -0.52 6.14
CA PRO A 363 28.18 -0.29 6.58
C PRO A 363 28.40 -0.92 7.95
N LYS A 364 29.47 -1.72 8.08
CA LYS A 364 29.81 -2.43 9.33
C LYS A 364 30.64 -1.58 10.29
N ASP A 365 31.34 -0.60 9.75
CA ASP A 365 32.33 0.21 10.49
C ASP A 365 31.92 1.69 10.61
N ASP A 366 30.67 2.04 10.25
CA ASP A 366 30.14 3.40 10.38
C ASP A 366 29.33 3.51 11.68
N PRO A 367 29.82 4.20 12.72
CA PRO A 367 29.11 4.36 13.98
C PRO A 367 27.85 5.24 13.86
N GLU A 368 27.72 6.04 12.79
CA GLU A 368 26.57 6.89 12.51
C GLU A 368 25.45 6.15 11.76
N PHE A 369 25.76 4.97 11.23
CA PHE A 369 24.77 4.20 10.49
C PHE A 369 23.78 3.54 11.44
N ASP A 370 22.53 3.84 11.22
CA ASP A 370 21.40 3.18 11.88
C ASP A 370 20.24 3.12 10.88
N PRO A 371 19.59 1.95 10.69
CA PRO A 371 18.44 1.83 9.77
C PRO A 371 17.22 2.72 10.15
N ASP A 372 17.15 3.20 11.39
CA ASP A 372 16.13 4.13 11.84
C ASP A 372 16.53 5.61 11.63
N ASN A 373 17.79 5.86 11.22
CA ASN A 373 18.22 7.18 10.80
C ASN A 373 17.72 7.45 9.38
N LEU A 374 16.75 8.35 9.25
CA LEU A 374 16.11 8.70 7.97
C LEU A 374 17.05 9.40 6.97
N LYS A 375 18.31 9.61 7.32
CA LYS A 375 19.38 9.96 6.38
C LYS A 375 19.65 8.84 5.37
N TYR A 376 19.37 7.58 5.75
CA TYR A 376 19.66 6.38 4.98
C TYR A 376 18.36 5.76 4.46
N SER A 377 18.20 5.66 3.14
CA SER A 377 17.14 4.87 2.52
C SER A 377 17.57 3.41 2.48
N CYS A 378 16.76 2.51 3.05
CA CYS A 378 17.16 1.11 3.24
C CYS A 378 16.22 0.16 2.50
N ILE A 379 16.79 -0.91 1.94
CA ILE A 379 16.02 -2.08 1.51
C ILE A 379 16.14 -3.11 2.63
N ARG A 380 15.04 -3.34 3.34
CA ARG A 380 15.00 -4.10 4.60
C ARG A 380 14.35 -5.45 4.39
N TYR A 381 14.92 -6.49 5.00
CA TYR A 381 14.34 -7.81 5.06
C TYR A 381 13.41 -7.95 6.25
N VAL A 382 12.18 -8.40 6.02
CA VAL A 382 11.19 -8.65 7.06
C VAL A 382 10.86 -10.14 7.08
N PRO A 383 11.36 -10.93 8.04
CA PRO A 383 11.23 -12.38 8.06
C PRO A 383 9.86 -12.86 8.56
N VAL A 384 8.80 -12.42 7.93
CA VAL A 384 7.42 -12.86 8.18
C VAL A 384 6.83 -13.48 6.93
N GLY A 385 5.91 -14.44 7.10
CA GLY A 385 5.29 -15.19 6.02
C GLY A 385 4.24 -14.38 5.24
N ILE A 386 4.58 -13.17 4.83
CA ILE A 386 3.73 -12.28 4.04
C ILE A 386 4.25 -12.26 2.60
N GLU A 387 3.35 -12.32 1.66
CA GLU A 387 3.60 -12.38 0.22
C GLU A 387 3.54 -10.97 -0.36
N ASN A 388 4.45 -10.08 0.09
CA ASN A 388 4.45 -8.67 -0.29
C ASN A 388 5.85 -8.05 -0.30
N ALA A 389 5.98 -6.89 -0.99
CA ALA A 389 7.03 -5.90 -0.81
C ALA A 389 6.37 -4.52 -0.85
N MET A 390 7.00 -3.49 -0.28
CA MET A 390 6.47 -2.12 -0.33
C MET A 390 7.55 -1.07 -0.09
N GLY A 391 7.41 0.06 -0.78
CA GLY A 391 8.34 1.18 -0.76
C GLY A 391 7.78 2.48 -0.19
N PRO A 392 7.46 2.55 1.14
CA PRO A 392 6.95 3.77 1.74
C PRO A 392 7.97 4.91 1.73
N SER A 393 7.51 6.14 1.50
CA SER A 393 8.34 7.32 1.46
C SER A 393 8.02 8.35 2.55
N TRP A 394 9.03 9.17 2.88
CA TRP A 394 8.91 10.40 3.65
C TRP A 394 9.05 11.57 2.68
N TYR A 395 8.06 12.44 2.62
CA TYR A 395 8.08 13.58 1.71
C TYR A 395 7.70 14.88 2.43
N ASP A 396 8.22 15.97 1.92
CA ASP A 396 7.86 17.33 2.39
C ASP A 396 6.48 17.71 1.84
N PRO A 397 5.46 17.86 2.69
CA PRO A 397 4.11 18.19 2.22
C PRO A 397 3.99 19.59 1.61
N ARG A 398 5.00 20.44 1.75
CA ARG A 398 5.02 21.78 1.16
C ARG A 398 5.29 21.74 -0.34
N THR A 399 6.02 20.73 -0.83
CA THR A 399 6.57 20.72 -2.19
C THR A 399 6.49 19.36 -2.90
N GLY A 400 6.19 18.29 -2.18
CA GLY A 400 6.30 16.93 -2.67
C GLY A 400 7.74 16.38 -2.73
N GLU A 401 8.75 17.06 -2.13
CA GLU A 401 10.11 16.56 -2.10
C GLU A 401 10.21 15.26 -1.31
N ILE A 402 10.65 14.16 -1.93
CA ILE A 402 10.95 12.92 -1.23
C ILE A 402 12.26 13.10 -0.47
N ILE A 403 12.24 12.87 0.84
CA ILE A 403 13.39 13.03 1.75
C ILE A 403 14.05 11.68 2.04
N ASN A 404 13.23 10.66 2.22
CA ASN A 404 13.66 9.29 2.49
C ASN A 404 12.64 8.32 1.89
N ALA A 405 13.10 7.20 1.37
CA ALA A 405 12.24 6.11 0.95
C ALA A 405 12.95 4.78 1.21
N SER A 406 12.26 3.87 1.88
CA SER A 406 12.78 2.54 2.18
C SER A 406 11.87 1.47 1.60
N VAL A 407 12.44 0.34 1.18
CA VAL A 407 11.71 -0.81 0.67
C VAL A 407 11.71 -1.91 1.72
N MET A 408 10.54 -2.42 2.08
CA MET A 408 10.36 -3.59 2.95
C MET A 408 10.08 -4.81 2.08
N VAL A 409 10.88 -5.86 2.22
CA VAL A 409 10.76 -7.10 1.46
C VAL A 409 10.45 -8.24 2.42
N TYR A 410 9.28 -8.85 2.28
CA TYR A 410 8.82 -9.93 3.16
C TYR A 410 9.25 -11.30 2.62
N SER A 411 9.41 -12.28 3.53
CA SER A 411 9.99 -13.60 3.20
C SER A 411 9.24 -14.34 2.08
N ASN A 412 7.91 -14.29 2.09
CA ASN A 412 7.11 -15.08 1.16
C ASN A 412 6.88 -14.42 -0.21
N VAL A 413 7.44 -13.23 -0.46
CA VAL A 413 7.40 -12.62 -1.79
C VAL A 413 7.97 -13.57 -2.86
N ILE A 414 9.05 -14.30 -2.53
CA ILE A 414 9.66 -15.26 -3.44
C ILE A 414 8.72 -16.41 -3.79
N LYS A 415 7.97 -16.93 -2.81
CA LYS A 415 6.97 -17.97 -3.06
C LYS A 415 5.94 -17.51 -4.07
N THR A 416 5.41 -16.32 -3.89
CA THR A 416 4.41 -15.74 -4.80
C THR A 416 4.97 -15.55 -6.20
N LEU A 417 6.17 -15.00 -6.33
CA LEU A 417 6.83 -14.82 -7.62
C LEU A 417 7.06 -16.16 -8.35
N ASN A 418 7.51 -17.18 -7.62
CA ASN A 418 7.72 -18.50 -8.20
C ASN A 418 6.41 -19.14 -8.66
N ASN A 419 5.35 -19.01 -7.86
CA ASN A 419 4.03 -19.54 -8.20
C ASN A 419 3.45 -18.85 -9.45
N TRP A 420 3.52 -17.51 -9.52
CA TRP A 420 3.08 -16.78 -10.71
C TRP A 420 3.90 -17.14 -11.95
N ARG A 421 5.21 -17.20 -11.83
CA ARG A 421 6.08 -17.61 -12.94
C ARG A 421 5.72 -19.01 -13.43
N PHE A 422 5.46 -19.97 -12.52
CA PHE A 422 5.02 -21.31 -12.87
C PHE A 422 3.71 -21.30 -13.65
N VAL A 423 2.64 -20.71 -13.11
CA VAL A 423 1.30 -20.77 -13.74
C VAL A 423 1.22 -20.01 -15.07
N GLN A 424 2.14 -19.07 -15.32
CA GLN A 424 2.15 -18.27 -16.52
C GLN A 424 3.17 -18.72 -17.57
N THR A 425 4.18 -19.54 -17.22
CA THR A 425 5.25 -19.92 -18.16
C THR A 425 5.58 -21.41 -18.20
N ALA A 426 5.08 -22.23 -17.28
CA ALA A 426 5.47 -23.65 -17.20
C ALA A 426 5.14 -24.47 -18.47
N GLN A 427 4.18 -24.04 -19.29
CA GLN A 427 3.90 -24.67 -20.60
C GLN A 427 5.10 -24.63 -21.54
N LEU A 428 5.98 -23.61 -21.42
CA LEU A 428 7.15 -23.41 -22.26
C LEU A 428 8.48 -23.54 -21.52
N ASP A 429 8.53 -23.19 -20.22
CA ASP A 429 9.76 -23.12 -19.45
C ASP A 429 9.90 -24.33 -18.50
N PRO A 430 10.70 -25.38 -18.87
CA PRO A 430 10.96 -26.49 -17.96
C PRO A 430 11.73 -26.09 -16.68
N ALA A 431 12.43 -24.95 -16.70
CA ALA A 431 13.25 -24.52 -15.56
C ALA A 431 12.42 -24.07 -14.35
N VAL A 432 11.12 -23.76 -14.55
CA VAL A 432 10.21 -23.39 -13.45
C VAL A 432 9.46 -24.59 -12.86
N ARG A 433 9.65 -25.80 -13.41
CA ARG A 433 8.93 -27.02 -13.01
C ARG A 433 9.56 -27.70 -11.79
N SER A 434 9.77 -26.93 -10.73
CA SER A 434 10.32 -27.43 -9.46
C SER A 434 9.90 -26.52 -8.30
N LYS A 435 9.86 -27.07 -7.09
CA LYS A 435 9.52 -26.32 -5.87
C LYS A 435 10.53 -25.23 -5.56
N VAL A 436 11.80 -25.43 -5.89
CA VAL A 436 12.88 -24.49 -5.63
C VAL A 436 13.51 -24.07 -6.95
N LEU A 437 13.33 -22.83 -7.34
CA LEU A 437 13.91 -22.27 -8.57
C LEU A 437 15.42 -22.06 -8.45
N SER A 438 16.12 -22.07 -9.60
CA SER A 438 17.54 -21.77 -9.69
C SER A 438 17.86 -20.34 -9.24
N ASP A 439 19.12 -20.08 -8.90
CA ASP A 439 19.56 -18.73 -8.50
C ASP A 439 19.41 -17.71 -9.63
N SER A 440 19.51 -18.12 -10.90
CA SER A 440 19.28 -17.24 -12.05
C SER A 440 17.83 -16.78 -12.10
N LEU A 441 16.87 -17.70 -12.07
CA LEU A 441 15.44 -17.36 -12.10
C LEU A 441 15.01 -16.54 -10.89
N LEU A 442 15.58 -16.84 -9.73
CA LEU A 442 15.36 -16.08 -8.51
C LEU A 442 15.89 -14.64 -8.65
N THR A 443 17.10 -14.49 -9.21
CA THR A 443 17.72 -13.18 -9.43
C THR A 443 16.88 -12.31 -10.37
N GLU A 444 16.39 -12.87 -11.47
CA GLU A 444 15.51 -12.19 -12.44
C GLU A 444 14.20 -11.73 -11.79
N SER A 445 13.56 -12.62 -11.02
CA SER A 445 12.30 -12.33 -10.35
C SER A 445 12.46 -11.24 -9.28
N LEU A 446 13.56 -11.29 -8.51
CA LEU A 446 13.90 -10.25 -7.53
C LEU A 446 14.25 -8.92 -8.20
N GLU A 447 15.02 -8.94 -9.29
CA GLU A 447 15.35 -7.73 -10.05
C GLU A 447 14.08 -7.03 -10.53
N TYR A 448 13.11 -7.77 -11.04
CA TYR A 448 11.81 -7.25 -11.45
C TYR A 448 11.08 -6.56 -10.29
N VAL A 449 10.84 -7.27 -9.19
CA VAL A 449 10.06 -6.74 -8.07
C VAL A 449 10.77 -5.56 -7.42
N ILE A 450 12.08 -5.65 -7.18
CA ILE A 450 12.82 -4.54 -6.57
C ILE A 450 12.85 -3.32 -7.50
N ALA A 451 12.95 -3.50 -8.82
CA ALA A 451 12.86 -2.38 -9.75
C ALA A 451 11.47 -1.71 -9.70
N HIS A 452 10.39 -2.50 -9.59
CA HIS A 452 9.03 -2.00 -9.38
C HIS A 452 8.92 -1.19 -8.08
N GLU A 453 9.35 -1.76 -6.93
CA GLU A 453 9.30 -1.06 -5.64
C GLU A 453 10.16 0.23 -5.62
N VAL A 454 11.32 0.20 -6.26
CA VAL A 454 12.13 1.41 -6.42
C VAL A 454 11.42 2.45 -7.28
N GLY A 455 10.65 2.05 -8.29
CA GLY A 455 9.77 2.95 -9.04
C GLY A 455 8.83 3.75 -8.14
N HIS A 456 8.19 3.10 -7.16
CA HIS A 456 7.37 3.79 -6.16
C HIS A 456 8.19 4.76 -5.31
N THR A 457 9.39 4.38 -4.90
CA THR A 457 10.28 5.27 -4.15
C THR A 457 10.82 6.44 -4.98
N LEU A 458 10.71 6.38 -6.31
CA LEU A 458 10.96 7.50 -7.23
C LEU A 458 9.71 8.37 -7.46
N GLY A 459 8.60 8.06 -6.81
CA GLY A 459 7.35 8.80 -6.89
C GLY A 459 6.34 8.29 -7.91
N LEU A 460 6.60 7.16 -8.58
CA LEU A 460 5.71 6.61 -9.60
C LEU A 460 4.58 5.78 -8.96
N MET A 461 3.37 5.96 -9.45
CA MET A 461 2.20 5.14 -9.18
C MET A 461 2.10 3.99 -10.19
N HIS A 462 1.23 3.02 -9.92
CA HIS A 462 0.92 1.99 -10.89
C HIS A 462 0.37 2.56 -12.21
N ASN A 463 0.70 1.93 -13.34
CA ASN A 463 0.07 2.22 -14.63
C ASN A 463 -0.59 0.95 -15.18
N MET A 464 -1.83 0.68 -14.77
CA MET A 464 -2.59 -0.51 -15.15
C MET A 464 -3.08 -0.52 -16.59
N ALA A 465 -2.86 0.56 -17.35
CA ALA A 465 -3.21 0.60 -18.77
C ALA A 465 -2.06 0.23 -19.70
N ALA A 466 -0.87 -0.01 -19.15
CA ALA A 466 0.29 -0.25 -19.98
C ALA A 466 0.24 -1.64 -20.66
N SER A 467 -0.20 -2.69 -19.99
CA SER A 467 -0.36 -4.05 -20.54
C SER A 467 -1.27 -4.11 -21.76
N ALA A 468 -2.30 -3.28 -21.80
CA ALA A 468 -3.23 -3.19 -22.93
C ALA A 468 -2.66 -2.48 -24.18
N ALA A 469 -1.42 -1.97 -24.13
CA ALA A 469 -0.79 -1.31 -25.26
C ALA A 469 -0.29 -2.26 -26.36
N TYR A 470 -0.11 -3.53 -26.05
CA TYR A 470 0.46 -4.50 -26.97
C TYR A 470 -0.59 -5.52 -27.44
N SER A 471 -0.52 -5.90 -28.72
CA SER A 471 -1.42 -6.93 -29.26
C SER A 471 -0.99 -8.34 -28.86
N VAL A 472 -1.92 -9.29 -28.85
CA VAL A 472 -1.63 -10.71 -28.65
C VAL A 472 -0.57 -11.20 -29.65
N ASP A 473 -0.64 -10.79 -30.90
CA ASP A 473 0.33 -11.22 -31.93
C ASP A 473 1.73 -10.66 -31.65
N SER A 474 1.83 -9.44 -31.11
CA SER A 474 3.09 -8.86 -30.66
C SER A 474 3.69 -9.64 -29.49
N LEU A 475 2.87 -9.99 -28.51
CA LEU A 475 3.29 -10.75 -27.34
C LEU A 475 3.71 -12.20 -27.68
N ARG A 476 3.27 -12.74 -28.81
CA ARG A 476 3.67 -14.04 -29.35
C ARG A 476 4.84 -13.96 -30.34
N SER A 477 5.39 -12.77 -30.58
CA SER A 477 6.51 -12.55 -31.48
C SER A 477 7.86 -12.53 -30.73
N PRO A 478 8.82 -13.42 -31.06
CA PRO A 478 10.14 -13.43 -30.42
C PRO A 478 10.87 -12.07 -30.57
N SER A 479 10.90 -11.50 -31.77
CA SER A 479 11.58 -10.22 -32.02
C SER A 479 10.97 -9.05 -31.28
N PHE A 480 9.67 -9.09 -31.02
CA PHE A 480 8.97 -8.08 -30.26
C PHE A 480 9.26 -8.21 -28.77
N THR A 481 9.04 -9.40 -28.20
CA THR A 481 9.13 -9.61 -26.74
C THR A 481 10.55 -9.46 -26.21
N HIS A 482 11.59 -9.88 -26.95
CA HIS A 482 12.98 -9.58 -26.57
C HIS A 482 13.32 -8.09 -26.57
N LYS A 483 12.64 -7.28 -27.36
CA LYS A 483 12.90 -5.83 -27.46
C LYS A 483 12.05 -5.01 -26.51
N TYR A 484 10.78 -5.34 -26.35
CA TYR A 484 9.78 -4.52 -25.68
C TYR A 484 9.19 -5.15 -24.41
N GLY A 485 9.43 -6.44 -24.17
CA GLY A 485 8.84 -7.17 -23.04
C GLY A 485 7.34 -7.39 -23.20
N THR A 486 6.66 -7.51 -22.06
CA THR A 486 5.21 -7.75 -21.99
C THR A 486 4.38 -6.48 -21.83
N THR A 487 5.00 -5.37 -21.42
CA THR A 487 4.33 -4.10 -21.10
C THR A 487 5.29 -2.93 -21.32
N PRO A 488 4.80 -1.72 -21.73
CA PRO A 488 5.64 -0.53 -21.78
C PRO A 488 5.97 0.10 -20.41
N SER A 489 5.47 -0.46 -19.28
CA SER A 489 5.79 0.05 -17.94
C SER A 489 6.00 -1.07 -16.93
N ILE A 490 7.11 -1.01 -16.18
CA ILE A 490 7.36 -1.90 -15.05
C ILE A 490 6.40 -1.63 -13.88
N MET A 491 5.75 -0.45 -13.87
CA MET A 491 4.77 -0.08 -12.87
C MET A 491 3.38 -0.66 -13.13
N ASP A 492 3.26 -1.58 -14.08
CA ASP A 492 2.09 -2.38 -14.36
C ASP A 492 2.19 -3.77 -13.67
N TYR A 493 1.06 -4.41 -13.45
CA TYR A 493 1.00 -5.80 -12.99
C TYR A 493 0.86 -6.81 -14.13
N ALA A 494 1.52 -6.55 -15.27
CA ALA A 494 1.49 -7.42 -16.43
C ALA A 494 2.08 -8.83 -16.19
N ARG A 495 2.93 -8.99 -15.17
CA ARG A 495 3.55 -10.27 -14.81
C ARG A 495 4.31 -10.92 -15.98
N TRP A 496 4.27 -12.25 -16.08
CA TRP A 496 4.90 -13.00 -17.17
C TRP A 496 3.96 -13.17 -18.36
N ASN A 497 4.52 -13.55 -19.50
CA ASN A 497 3.80 -13.68 -20.76
C ASN A 497 2.95 -14.97 -20.82
N TYR A 498 1.75 -14.92 -20.29
CA TYR A 498 0.84 -16.07 -20.26
C TYR A 498 0.11 -16.36 -21.57
N VAL A 499 0.19 -15.46 -22.57
CA VAL A 499 -0.48 -15.67 -23.87
C VAL A 499 0.36 -16.56 -24.81
N THR A 500 1.64 -16.76 -24.54
CA THR A 500 2.53 -17.59 -25.35
C THR A 500 2.10 -19.05 -25.33
N GLN A 501 2.18 -19.69 -26.49
CA GLN A 501 1.77 -21.06 -26.68
C GLN A 501 2.98 -21.96 -26.95
N ARG A 502 2.82 -23.26 -26.78
CA ARG A 502 3.90 -24.26 -26.99
C ARG A 502 4.53 -24.22 -28.37
N GLU A 503 3.79 -23.75 -29.37
CA GLU A 503 4.25 -23.53 -30.74
C GLU A 503 5.04 -22.23 -30.93
N ASP A 504 5.09 -21.34 -29.96
CA ASP A 504 5.75 -20.02 -30.08
C ASP A 504 7.24 -20.13 -29.64
N GLU A 505 8.06 -20.73 -30.50
CA GLU A 505 9.47 -20.93 -30.21
C GLU A 505 10.24 -19.60 -30.14
N GLY A 506 11.08 -19.45 -29.11
CA GLY A 506 11.99 -18.31 -28.95
C GLY A 506 11.35 -17.02 -28.45
N VAL A 507 10.10 -17.03 -28.00
CA VAL A 507 9.48 -15.88 -27.33
C VAL A 507 10.14 -15.68 -25.95
N SER A 508 10.42 -14.42 -25.58
CA SER A 508 10.96 -14.14 -24.24
C SER A 508 9.93 -14.43 -23.15
N LEU A 509 10.39 -15.14 -22.12
CA LEU A 509 9.64 -15.44 -20.89
C LEU A 509 10.21 -14.66 -19.70
N ASP A 510 10.99 -13.63 -19.96
CA ASP A 510 11.52 -12.73 -18.93
C ASP A 510 10.39 -11.97 -18.24
N PRO A 511 10.57 -11.62 -16.95
CA PRO A 511 9.64 -10.72 -16.28
C PRO A 511 9.68 -9.31 -16.93
N PRO A 512 8.67 -8.46 -16.66
CA PRO A 512 8.67 -7.07 -17.11
C PRO A 512 9.96 -6.31 -16.76
N PHE A 513 10.34 -5.40 -17.63
CA PHE A 513 11.48 -4.51 -17.42
C PHE A 513 11.08 -3.07 -17.76
N LEU A 514 11.98 -2.09 -17.52
CA LEU A 514 11.70 -0.69 -17.83
C LEU A 514 11.31 -0.53 -19.29
N GLY A 515 10.08 -0.10 -19.51
CA GLY A 515 9.51 0.11 -20.82
C GLY A 515 9.49 1.58 -21.25
N ALA A 516 8.87 1.84 -22.40
CA ALA A 516 8.83 3.18 -23.00
C ALA A 516 8.13 4.20 -22.09
N PHE A 517 7.06 3.78 -21.39
CA PHE A 517 6.34 4.65 -20.46
C PHE A 517 7.19 5.02 -19.24
N ASP A 518 8.00 4.11 -18.70
CA ASP A 518 8.85 4.41 -17.55
C ASP A 518 9.90 5.45 -17.87
N TYR A 519 10.52 5.35 -19.04
CA TYR A 519 11.46 6.38 -19.52
C TYR A 519 10.78 7.73 -19.72
N TYR A 520 9.57 7.72 -20.29
CA TYR A 520 8.75 8.91 -20.47
C TYR A 520 8.38 9.54 -19.13
N ALA A 521 7.95 8.75 -18.15
CA ALA A 521 7.57 9.24 -16.82
C ALA A 521 8.77 9.86 -16.09
N ILE A 522 9.94 9.21 -16.12
CA ILE A 522 11.18 9.77 -15.53
C ILE A 522 11.60 11.07 -16.28
N GLU A 523 11.52 11.11 -17.61
CA GLU A 523 11.80 12.34 -18.34
C GLU A 523 10.88 13.47 -17.92
N TRP A 524 9.59 13.23 -17.88
CA TRP A 524 8.61 14.20 -17.46
C TRP A 524 8.80 14.63 -15.99
N GLY A 525 9.05 13.70 -15.10
CA GLY A 525 9.16 13.96 -13.65
C GLY A 525 10.47 14.59 -13.21
N TYR A 526 11.59 14.32 -13.92
CA TYR A 526 12.93 14.65 -13.43
C TYR A 526 13.79 15.49 -14.37
N LYS A 527 13.38 15.72 -15.62
CA LYS A 527 14.13 16.58 -16.54
C LYS A 527 14.29 17.97 -15.96
N VAL A 528 15.52 18.47 -15.99
CA VAL A 528 15.87 19.80 -15.52
C VAL A 528 15.72 20.81 -16.66
N PHE A 529 15.11 21.95 -16.35
CA PHE A 529 14.89 23.07 -17.28
C PHE A 529 15.66 24.30 -16.76
N PRO A 530 16.93 24.46 -17.11
CA PRO A 530 17.81 25.49 -16.50
C PRO A 530 17.28 26.94 -16.67
N ASP A 531 16.54 27.20 -17.76
CA ASP A 531 16.02 28.53 -18.06
C ASP A 531 14.68 28.83 -17.36
N LEU A 532 14.10 27.82 -16.70
CA LEU A 532 12.81 27.93 -16.01
C LEU A 532 12.93 27.72 -14.51
N GLU A 533 14.16 27.71 -13.98
CA GLU A 533 14.45 27.51 -12.57
C GLU A 533 13.60 28.42 -11.70
N ASP A 534 12.98 27.86 -10.65
CA ASP A 534 12.06 28.51 -9.71
C ASP A 534 10.70 28.98 -10.28
N ASN A 535 10.38 28.70 -11.53
CA ASN A 535 9.07 29.06 -12.10
C ASN A 535 8.26 27.80 -12.49
N PHE A 536 7.68 27.15 -11.48
CA PHE A 536 6.91 25.91 -11.68
C PHE A 536 5.69 26.08 -12.59
N LEU A 537 5.10 27.29 -12.72
CA LEU A 537 4.00 27.56 -13.64
C LEU A 537 4.46 27.63 -15.10
N ALA A 538 5.65 28.20 -15.36
CA ALA A 538 6.23 28.20 -16.70
C ALA A 538 6.70 26.79 -17.08
N GLU A 539 7.31 26.05 -16.16
CA GLU A 539 7.70 24.65 -16.32
C GLU A 539 6.50 23.76 -16.69
N SER A 540 5.36 23.93 -15.98
CA SER A 540 4.13 23.18 -16.24
C SER A 540 3.65 23.30 -17.70
N LYS A 541 3.75 24.48 -18.32
CA LYS A 541 3.35 24.67 -19.72
C LYS A 541 4.22 23.82 -20.67
N VAL A 542 5.53 23.82 -20.46
CA VAL A 542 6.46 23.02 -21.27
C VAL A 542 6.18 21.52 -21.11
N LEU A 543 5.89 21.11 -19.86
CA LEU A 543 5.57 19.72 -19.55
C LEU A 543 4.21 19.30 -20.10
N GLN A 544 3.22 20.17 -20.12
CA GLN A 544 1.93 19.91 -20.78
C GLN A 544 2.09 19.72 -22.29
N GLU A 545 2.91 20.55 -22.95
CA GLU A 545 3.22 20.38 -24.37
C GLU A 545 3.96 19.05 -24.64
N PHE A 546 4.85 18.66 -23.73
CA PHE A 546 5.56 17.37 -23.81
C PHE A 546 4.57 16.21 -23.78
N VAL A 547 3.64 16.17 -22.82
CA VAL A 547 2.62 15.14 -22.70
C VAL A 547 1.69 15.12 -23.91
N SER A 548 1.25 16.30 -24.37
CA SER A 548 0.29 16.42 -25.48
C SER A 548 0.80 15.86 -26.80
N ARG A 549 2.13 15.77 -26.99
CA ARG A 549 2.72 15.13 -28.19
C ARG A 549 2.50 13.62 -28.24
N HIS A 550 2.28 13.00 -27.09
CA HIS A 550 2.10 11.56 -26.96
C HIS A 550 0.63 11.16 -26.74
N GLU A 551 -0.25 12.15 -26.68
CA GLU A 551 -1.66 11.92 -26.39
C GLU A 551 -2.32 11.10 -27.51
N GLY A 552 -3.00 10.02 -27.15
CA GLY A 552 -3.60 9.07 -28.08
C GLY A 552 -2.73 7.86 -28.45
N ASP A 553 -1.44 7.87 -28.14
CA ASP A 553 -0.59 6.69 -28.29
C ASP A 553 -0.77 5.77 -27.07
N PRO A 554 -1.21 4.51 -27.27
CA PRO A 554 -1.45 3.58 -26.16
C PRO A 554 -0.20 3.28 -25.32
N ILE A 555 1.00 3.39 -25.89
CA ILE A 555 2.27 3.16 -25.18
C ILE A 555 2.47 4.18 -24.05
N TYR A 556 1.98 5.41 -24.24
CA TYR A 556 2.14 6.50 -23.28
C TYR A 556 0.85 6.81 -22.50
N ARG A 557 -0.13 5.90 -22.59
CA ARG A 557 -1.35 6.04 -21.82
C ARG A 557 -1.12 5.70 -20.35
N TYR A 558 -1.63 6.55 -19.46
CA TYR A 558 -1.73 6.27 -18.04
C TYR A 558 -3.15 5.82 -17.69
N GLY A 559 -3.26 4.70 -16.99
CA GLY A 559 -4.49 4.20 -16.39
C GLY A 559 -4.27 3.87 -14.92
N VAL A 560 -4.98 4.59 -14.05
CA VAL A 560 -4.92 4.40 -12.60
C VAL A 560 -5.50 3.03 -12.19
N GLN A 561 -4.99 2.45 -11.14
CA GLN A 561 -5.56 1.23 -10.55
C GLN A 561 -6.99 1.48 -10.05
N GLN A 562 -7.93 0.67 -10.52
CA GLN A 562 -9.35 0.80 -10.22
C GLN A 562 -9.71 -0.09 -9.02
N VAL A 563 -9.78 0.48 -7.81
CA VAL A 563 -10.00 -0.30 -6.57
C VAL A 563 -11.48 -0.60 -6.31
N GLU A 564 -12.38 0.37 -6.51
CA GLU A 564 -13.78 0.25 -6.10
C GLU A 564 -14.75 0.10 -7.27
N SER A 565 -14.64 0.92 -8.28
CA SER A 565 -15.60 1.00 -9.40
C SER A 565 -14.92 0.66 -10.71
N ARG A 566 -14.63 -0.59 -10.94
CA ARG A 566 -13.94 -1.08 -12.13
C ARG A 566 -14.86 -1.00 -13.35
N LEU A 567 -14.51 -0.14 -14.30
CA LEU A 567 -15.27 0.10 -15.54
C LEU A 567 -14.40 0.00 -16.80
N ASP A 568 -13.11 0.33 -16.66
CA ASP A 568 -12.17 0.32 -17.78
C ASP A 568 -11.49 -1.05 -17.89
N PRO A 569 -11.83 -1.85 -18.92
CA PRO A 569 -11.26 -3.17 -19.12
C PRO A 569 -9.83 -3.16 -19.63
N SER A 570 -9.28 -1.99 -19.95
CA SER A 570 -7.91 -1.81 -20.42
C SER A 570 -6.99 -1.17 -19.37
N ALA A 571 -7.42 -1.15 -18.11
CA ALA A 571 -6.63 -0.68 -16.99
C ALA A 571 -6.95 -1.52 -15.75
N ILE A 572 -6.61 -2.79 -15.80
CA ILE A 572 -6.83 -3.79 -14.75
C ILE A 572 -5.53 -4.53 -14.45
N GLU A 573 -5.49 -5.14 -13.28
CA GLU A 573 -4.33 -5.91 -12.84
C GLU A 573 -4.28 -7.28 -13.53
N GLU A 574 -3.08 -7.78 -13.78
CA GLU A 574 -2.77 -9.13 -14.26
C GLU A 574 -3.43 -9.47 -15.61
N ASP A 575 -3.61 -8.46 -16.44
CA ASP A 575 -4.02 -8.61 -17.83
C ASP A 575 -2.83 -8.49 -18.79
N LEU A 576 -3.01 -8.94 -19.99
CA LEU A 576 -2.12 -8.73 -21.14
C LEU A 576 -2.94 -8.51 -22.39
N SER A 577 -2.45 -7.62 -23.22
CA SER A 577 -2.93 -7.31 -24.57
C SER A 577 -4.17 -6.41 -24.66
N ASP A 578 -4.38 -5.94 -25.88
CA ASP A 578 -5.55 -5.16 -26.29
C ASP A 578 -6.81 -6.00 -26.54
N ASP A 579 -6.70 -7.34 -26.42
CA ASP A 579 -7.80 -8.29 -26.60
C ASP A 579 -7.92 -9.30 -25.44
N PRO A 580 -8.63 -8.94 -24.36
CA PRO A 580 -8.78 -9.81 -23.21
C PRO A 580 -9.44 -11.18 -23.51
N ILE A 581 -10.33 -11.27 -24.51
CA ILE A 581 -10.98 -12.54 -24.87
C ILE A 581 -9.93 -13.50 -25.41
N ARG A 582 -9.18 -13.06 -26.41
CA ARG A 582 -8.14 -13.88 -27.05
C ARG A 582 -7.01 -14.24 -26.07
N ALA A 583 -6.60 -13.27 -25.23
CA ALA A 583 -5.60 -13.51 -24.19
C ALA A 583 -6.10 -14.56 -23.17
N GLY A 584 -7.35 -14.42 -22.70
CA GLY A 584 -7.97 -15.37 -21.77
C GLY A 584 -8.09 -16.78 -22.34
N GLU A 585 -8.48 -16.94 -23.62
CA GLU A 585 -8.53 -18.23 -24.31
C GLU A 585 -7.16 -18.92 -24.34
N LEU A 586 -6.12 -18.18 -24.71
CA LEU A 586 -4.76 -18.68 -24.76
C LEU A 586 -4.23 -19.04 -23.37
N GLY A 587 -4.50 -18.20 -22.37
CA GLY A 587 -4.15 -18.45 -20.98
C GLY A 587 -4.85 -19.69 -20.42
N MET A 588 -6.16 -19.85 -20.64
CA MET A 588 -6.91 -21.04 -20.22
C MET A 588 -6.38 -22.31 -20.87
N ARG A 589 -6.04 -22.28 -22.16
CA ARG A 589 -5.42 -23.43 -22.85
C ARG A 589 -4.10 -23.84 -22.21
N ASN A 590 -3.30 -22.87 -21.79
CA ASN A 590 -2.05 -23.12 -21.08
C ASN A 590 -2.29 -23.71 -19.69
N LEU A 591 -3.25 -23.16 -18.91
CA LEU A 591 -3.56 -23.66 -17.58
C LEU A 591 -4.09 -25.09 -17.61
N MET A 592 -4.93 -25.46 -18.58
CA MET A 592 -5.37 -26.85 -18.77
C MET A 592 -4.18 -27.78 -18.99
N TYR A 593 -3.26 -27.39 -19.88
CA TYR A 593 -2.04 -28.17 -20.15
C TYR A 593 -1.13 -28.26 -18.93
N ILE A 594 -0.94 -27.16 -18.17
CA ILE A 594 -0.15 -27.17 -16.93
C ILE A 594 -0.79 -28.12 -15.90
N THR A 595 -2.12 -28.08 -15.77
CA THR A 595 -2.86 -28.94 -14.82
C THR A 595 -2.69 -30.42 -15.16
N GLU A 596 -2.77 -30.80 -16.42
CA GLU A 596 -2.58 -32.19 -16.88
C GLU A 596 -1.19 -32.74 -16.56
N HIS A 597 -0.17 -31.87 -16.42
CA HIS A 597 1.21 -32.26 -16.20
C HIS A 597 1.74 -31.91 -14.80
N LEU A 598 0.93 -31.37 -13.92
CA LEU A 598 1.37 -30.86 -12.62
C LEU A 598 2.04 -31.95 -11.75
N ASP A 599 1.45 -33.14 -11.69
CA ASP A 599 1.99 -34.30 -10.95
C ASP A 599 3.29 -34.84 -11.56
N GLU A 600 3.40 -34.78 -12.89
CA GLU A 600 4.60 -35.24 -13.62
C GLU A 600 5.77 -34.24 -13.41
N TRP A 601 5.49 -32.95 -13.43
CA TRP A 601 6.54 -31.91 -13.38
C TRP A 601 7.07 -31.63 -11.99
N ILE A 602 6.21 -31.62 -10.98
CA ILE A 602 6.59 -31.28 -9.60
C ILE A 602 6.84 -32.57 -8.81
N THR A 603 8.06 -33.11 -8.94
CA THR A 603 8.47 -34.41 -8.32
C THR A 603 9.23 -34.21 -7.00
N ASP A 604 9.67 -33.02 -6.68
CA ASP A 604 10.41 -32.65 -5.47
C ASP A 604 9.49 -32.25 -4.29
N ASP A 605 8.23 -32.66 -4.31
CA ASP A 605 7.17 -32.33 -3.34
C ASP A 605 6.48 -33.64 -2.82
N PRO A 606 7.14 -34.43 -1.96
CA PRO A 606 6.61 -35.72 -1.53
C PRO A 606 5.31 -35.65 -0.75
N GLY A 607 5.00 -34.57 -0.11
CA GLY A 607 3.75 -34.36 0.64
C GLY A 607 2.63 -33.71 -0.19
N ALA A 608 2.91 -33.32 -1.43
CA ALA A 608 2.01 -32.65 -2.36
C ALA A 608 1.46 -31.29 -1.89
N GLU A 609 2.04 -30.69 -0.83
CA GLU A 609 1.62 -29.38 -0.36
C GLU A 609 1.87 -28.29 -1.39
N HIS A 610 3.03 -28.28 -2.04
CA HIS A 610 3.37 -27.32 -3.08
C HIS A 610 2.51 -27.49 -4.33
N ARG A 611 2.25 -28.75 -4.76
CA ARG A 611 1.32 -29.03 -5.86
C ARG A 611 -0.09 -28.53 -5.54
N GLY A 612 -0.53 -28.69 -4.30
CA GLY A 612 -1.80 -28.13 -3.82
C GLY A 612 -1.84 -26.61 -3.93
N GLU A 613 -0.77 -25.93 -3.51
CA GLU A 613 -0.64 -24.47 -3.65
C GLU A 613 -0.64 -24.02 -5.12
N LEU A 614 0.11 -24.71 -5.99
CA LEU A 614 0.14 -24.43 -7.42
C LEU A 614 -1.23 -24.64 -8.07
N TYR A 615 -1.96 -25.68 -7.67
CA TYR A 615 -3.32 -25.92 -8.16
C TYR A 615 -4.28 -24.80 -7.73
N GLU A 616 -4.18 -24.30 -6.50
CA GLU A 616 -4.92 -23.11 -6.07
C GLU A 616 -4.57 -21.89 -6.90
N GLN A 617 -3.29 -21.70 -7.26
CA GLN A 617 -2.85 -20.59 -8.13
C GLN A 617 -3.36 -20.75 -9.57
N ILE A 618 -3.41 -21.99 -10.10
CA ILE A 618 -4.02 -22.26 -11.41
C ILE A 618 -5.49 -21.84 -11.43
N LEU A 619 -6.26 -22.19 -10.40
CA LEU A 619 -7.66 -21.80 -10.29
C LEU A 619 -7.83 -20.28 -10.13
N ALA A 620 -6.95 -19.64 -9.36
CA ALA A 620 -6.95 -18.18 -9.20
C ALA A 620 -6.62 -17.46 -10.51
N GLN A 621 -5.63 -17.96 -11.24
CA GLN A 621 -5.23 -17.39 -12.54
C GLN A 621 -6.33 -17.57 -13.60
N ALA A 622 -6.97 -18.75 -13.66
CA ALA A 622 -8.13 -18.99 -14.51
C ALA A 622 -9.27 -18.01 -14.21
N TYR A 623 -9.55 -17.80 -12.92
CA TYR A 623 -10.52 -16.80 -12.48
C TYR A 623 -10.13 -15.40 -12.95
N GLY A 624 -8.86 -15.03 -12.83
CA GLY A 624 -8.34 -13.74 -13.31
C GLY A 624 -8.61 -13.52 -14.80
N TYR A 625 -8.35 -14.50 -15.65
CA TYR A 625 -8.63 -14.39 -17.10
C TYR A 625 -10.11 -14.16 -17.39
N TYR A 626 -10.99 -14.89 -16.69
CA TYR A 626 -12.45 -14.66 -16.82
C TYR A 626 -12.86 -13.30 -16.31
N HIS A 627 -12.26 -12.84 -15.21
CA HIS A 627 -12.52 -11.50 -14.67
C HIS A 627 -12.13 -10.40 -15.66
N ASN A 628 -11.00 -10.54 -16.36
CA ASN A 628 -10.56 -9.59 -17.37
C ASN A 628 -11.57 -9.49 -18.52
N ILE A 629 -12.11 -10.63 -18.98
CA ILE A 629 -13.18 -10.65 -20.00
C ILE A 629 -14.49 -10.08 -19.45
N PHE A 630 -14.82 -10.39 -18.19
CA PHE A 630 -16.00 -9.83 -17.50
C PHE A 630 -15.96 -8.30 -17.45
N MET A 631 -14.79 -7.69 -17.31
CA MET A 631 -14.61 -6.25 -17.30
C MET A 631 -14.96 -5.58 -18.64
N MET A 632 -15.00 -6.33 -19.73
CA MET A 632 -15.47 -5.81 -21.03
C MET A 632 -16.97 -5.54 -21.08
N VAL A 633 -17.73 -5.94 -20.05
CA VAL A 633 -19.18 -5.72 -19.93
C VAL A 633 -19.45 -4.95 -18.63
N PRO A 634 -19.72 -3.66 -18.70
CA PRO A 634 -20.04 -2.78 -19.83
C PRO A 634 -18.84 -2.20 -20.60
N GLY A 635 -17.62 -2.37 -20.19
CA GLY A 635 -16.43 -1.90 -20.90
C GLY A 635 -16.45 -0.41 -21.26
N ILE A 636 -16.04 0.45 -20.35
CA ILE A 636 -15.92 1.89 -20.56
C ILE A 636 -14.46 2.28 -20.43
N ILE A 637 -13.81 2.57 -21.55
CA ILE A 637 -12.43 3.06 -21.57
C ILE A 637 -12.39 4.47 -20.99
N LEU A 638 -11.59 4.66 -19.94
CA LEU A 638 -11.38 5.95 -19.29
C LEU A 638 -10.03 6.53 -19.69
N ARG A 639 -10.01 7.77 -20.18
CA ARG A 639 -8.78 8.44 -20.58
C ARG A 639 -8.63 9.78 -19.92
N GLN A 640 -7.43 10.10 -19.53
CA GLN A 640 -7.05 11.44 -19.15
C GLN A 640 -6.56 12.15 -20.44
N THR A 641 -7.38 13.04 -20.97
CA THR A 641 -7.08 13.72 -22.23
C THR A 641 -7.35 15.22 -22.14
N SER A 642 -6.58 16.00 -22.91
CA SER A 642 -6.83 17.41 -23.06
C SER A 642 -8.02 17.66 -24.00
N GLU A 643 -8.73 18.75 -23.82
CA GLU A 643 -9.82 19.13 -24.73
C GLU A 643 -9.32 19.33 -26.16
N SER A 644 -8.10 19.86 -26.32
CA SER A 644 -7.48 20.13 -27.63
C SER A 644 -7.12 18.87 -28.41
N SER A 645 -7.02 17.70 -27.77
CA SER A 645 -6.71 16.44 -28.48
C SER A 645 -7.87 15.93 -29.33
N GLY A 646 -9.09 16.32 -28.99
CA GLY A 646 -10.31 15.75 -29.62
C GLY A 646 -10.59 14.30 -29.24
N ILE A 647 -9.78 13.69 -28.34
CA ILE A 647 -9.97 12.31 -27.88
C ILE A 647 -10.97 12.30 -26.73
N PRO A 648 -12.05 11.50 -26.81
CA PRO A 648 -13.05 11.46 -25.75
C PRO A 648 -12.47 10.87 -24.45
N ARG A 649 -12.81 11.48 -23.31
CA ARG A 649 -12.40 10.99 -21.97
C ARG A 649 -13.07 9.68 -21.59
N HIS A 650 -14.25 9.42 -22.15
CA HIS A 650 -15.02 8.18 -21.96
C HIS A 650 -15.34 7.60 -23.32
N GLN A 651 -15.06 6.33 -23.50
CA GLN A 651 -15.40 5.60 -24.71
C GLN A 651 -15.99 4.25 -24.34
N VAL A 652 -17.25 4.04 -24.65
CA VAL A 652 -17.91 2.74 -24.47
C VAL A 652 -17.39 1.76 -25.52
N LEU A 653 -17.10 0.53 -25.13
CA LEU A 653 -16.75 -0.52 -26.09
C LEU A 653 -17.90 -0.78 -27.07
N PRO A 654 -17.59 -1.15 -28.32
CA PRO A 654 -18.62 -1.53 -29.29
C PRO A 654 -19.55 -2.61 -28.75
N LYS A 655 -20.87 -2.50 -29.05
CA LYS A 655 -21.90 -3.46 -28.60
C LYS A 655 -21.52 -4.91 -28.89
N GLU A 656 -20.99 -5.15 -30.08
CA GLU A 656 -20.61 -6.49 -30.55
C GLU A 656 -19.53 -7.10 -29.68
N ARG A 657 -18.55 -6.29 -29.24
CA ARG A 657 -17.45 -6.74 -28.36
C ARG A 657 -17.95 -7.03 -26.94
N GLN A 658 -18.82 -6.19 -26.40
CA GLN A 658 -19.46 -6.44 -25.12
C GLN A 658 -20.32 -7.70 -25.13
N ARG A 659 -21.11 -7.88 -26.21
CA ARG A 659 -21.95 -9.07 -26.41
C ARG A 659 -21.10 -10.33 -26.54
N GLU A 660 -20.03 -10.29 -27.34
CA GLU A 660 -19.07 -11.38 -27.48
C GLU A 660 -18.51 -11.80 -26.13
N ALA A 661 -18.02 -10.85 -25.29
CA ALA A 661 -17.53 -11.12 -23.97
C ALA A 661 -18.59 -11.75 -23.04
N ALA A 662 -19.81 -11.22 -23.04
CA ALA A 662 -20.92 -11.74 -22.24
C ALA A 662 -21.28 -13.19 -22.59
N LEU A 663 -21.36 -13.51 -23.88
CA LEU A 663 -21.67 -14.87 -24.34
C LEU A 663 -20.48 -15.81 -24.11
N TRP A 664 -19.26 -15.36 -24.35
CA TRP A 664 -18.04 -16.11 -24.10
C TRP A 664 -17.97 -16.60 -22.64
N LEU A 665 -18.25 -15.73 -21.68
CA LEU A 665 -18.24 -16.08 -20.25
C LEU A 665 -19.22 -17.22 -19.91
N ILE A 666 -20.37 -17.24 -20.57
CA ILE A 666 -21.38 -18.27 -20.33
C ILE A 666 -20.99 -19.59 -21.02
N GLU A 667 -20.51 -19.51 -22.27
CA GLU A 667 -20.13 -20.66 -23.09
C GLU A 667 -18.92 -21.41 -22.51
N HIS A 668 -17.96 -20.67 -21.95
CA HIS A 668 -16.73 -21.22 -21.40
C HIS A 668 -16.77 -21.46 -19.87
N ALA A 669 -17.92 -21.26 -19.23
CA ALA A 669 -18.07 -21.57 -17.80
C ALA A 669 -17.72 -23.03 -17.45
N GLU A 670 -17.88 -23.97 -18.39
CA GLU A 670 -17.54 -25.40 -18.23
C GLU A 670 -16.02 -25.67 -18.22
N ASP A 671 -15.21 -24.73 -18.71
CA ASP A 671 -13.77 -24.92 -18.77
C ASP A 671 -13.14 -25.07 -17.37
N PHE A 672 -13.76 -24.49 -16.33
CA PHE A 672 -13.35 -24.71 -14.95
C PHE A 672 -13.43 -26.17 -14.51
N ARG A 673 -14.38 -26.94 -15.05
CA ARG A 673 -14.49 -28.38 -14.74
C ARG A 673 -13.33 -29.17 -15.33
N LYS A 674 -12.75 -28.70 -16.44
CA LYS A 674 -11.58 -29.33 -17.07
C LYS A 674 -10.30 -29.17 -16.24
N LEU A 675 -10.28 -28.18 -15.33
CA LEU A 675 -9.19 -28.01 -14.37
C LEU A 675 -9.32 -28.96 -13.17
N GLY A 676 -10.48 -29.57 -12.93
CA GLY A 676 -10.76 -30.50 -11.84
C GLY A 676 -10.44 -31.96 -12.22
N LEU A 677 -9.19 -32.29 -12.58
CA LEU A 677 -8.77 -33.63 -12.92
C LEU A 677 -8.85 -34.58 -11.73
N GLU A 678 -9.57 -35.66 -11.85
CA GLU A 678 -9.87 -36.61 -10.76
C GLU A 678 -8.58 -37.25 -10.19
N GLU A 679 -7.60 -37.56 -11.04
CA GLU A 679 -6.29 -38.08 -10.63
C GLU A 679 -5.51 -37.03 -9.81
N LEU A 680 -5.39 -35.80 -10.27
CA LEU A 680 -4.69 -34.73 -9.58
C LEU A 680 -5.33 -34.41 -8.23
N VAL A 681 -6.67 -34.25 -8.21
CA VAL A 681 -7.44 -33.97 -7.00
C VAL A 681 -7.28 -35.07 -5.95
N GLY A 682 -7.14 -36.33 -6.37
CA GLY A 682 -6.88 -37.46 -5.48
C GLY A 682 -5.51 -37.44 -4.81
N HIS A 683 -4.54 -36.74 -5.37
CA HIS A 683 -3.15 -36.67 -4.86
C HIS A 683 -2.84 -35.37 -4.06
N ILE A 684 -3.65 -34.33 -4.18
CA ILE A 684 -3.47 -33.07 -3.49
C ILE A 684 -4.03 -33.14 -2.06
N PRO A 685 -3.39 -32.54 -1.05
CA PRO A 685 -3.92 -32.47 0.31
C PRO A 685 -5.34 -31.87 0.35
N TYR A 686 -6.24 -32.47 1.09
CA TYR A 686 -7.64 -32.02 1.20
C TYR A 686 -7.77 -30.54 1.61
N ALA A 687 -6.85 -30.05 2.43
CA ALA A 687 -6.84 -28.64 2.88
C ALA A 687 -6.54 -27.65 1.74
N SER A 688 -5.90 -28.11 0.65
CA SER A 688 -5.59 -27.31 -0.54
C SER A 688 -6.69 -27.41 -1.61
N LEU A 689 -7.70 -28.27 -1.40
CA LEU A 689 -8.81 -28.42 -2.34
C LEU A 689 -9.80 -27.28 -2.18
N ARG A 690 -9.75 -26.30 -3.07
CA ARG A 690 -10.91 -25.44 -3.29
C ARG A 690 -11.78 -26.11 -4.34
N PRO A 691 -13.05 -26.39 -4.02
CA PRO A 691 -13.94 -26.92 -5.01
C PRO A 691 -14.04 -25.97 -6.21
N PHE A 692 -13.59 -26.39 -7.39
CA PHE A 692 -13.70 -25.62 -8.63
C PHE A 692 -15.15 -25.17 -8.90
N ASP A 693 -16.16 -25.96 -8.47
CA ASP A 693 -17.56 -25.58 -8.52
C ASP A 693 -17.89 -24.28 -7.79
N LEU A 694 -17.20 -23.95 -6.68
CA LEU A 694 -17.40 -22.69 -5.97
C LEU A 694 -16.85 -21.52 -6.76
N VAL A 695 -15.68 -21.69 -7.38
CA VAL A 695 -15.07 -20.65 -8.24
C VAL A 695 -15.99 -20.40 -9.45
N GLN A 696 -16.49 -21.45 -10.08
CA GLN A 696 -17.42 -21.35 -11.19
C GLN A 696 -18.72 -20.64 -10.77
N GLN A 697 -19.28 -20.98 -9.62
CA GLN A 697 -20.48 -20.32 -9.12
C GLN A 697 -20.30 -18.85 -8.83
N ASP A 698 -19.13 -18.45 -8.33
CA ASP A 698 -18.84 -17.03 -8.04
C ASP A 698 -18.68 -16.23 -9.33
N LEU A 699 -18.02 -16.79 -10.35
CA LEU A 699 -17.96 -16.18 -11.68
C LEU A 699 -19.33 -16.01 -12.32
N LEU A 700 -20.17 -17.01 -12.25
CA LEU A 700 -21.55 -16.94 -12.79
C LEU A 700 -22.38 -15.87 -12.08
N LYS A 701 -22.23 -15.75 -10.74
CA LYS A 701 -22.87 -14.65 -10.01
C LYS A 701 -22.37 -13.29 -10.47
N MET A 702 -21.06 -13.13 -10.66
CA MET A 702 -20.48 -11.88 -11.14
C MET A 702 -21.00 -11.52 -12.53
N THR A 703 -21.02 -12.46 -13.45
CA THR A 703 -21.53 -12.26 -14.81
C THR A 703 -22.96 -11.70 -14.78
N MET A 704 -23.81 -12.22 -13.90
CA MET A 704 -25.18 -11.75 -13.77
C MET A 704 -25.29 -10.32 -13.17
N LEU A 705 -24.32 -9.87 -12.39
CA LEU A 705 -24.32 -8.54 -11.76
C LEU A 705 -24.07 -7.39 -12.76
N ASN A 706 -23.70 -7.66 -14.00
CA ASN A 706 -23.40 -6.64 -15.00
C ASN A 706 -24.62 -5.83 -15.46
N THR A 707 -25.81 -6.28 -15.22
CA THR A 707 -27.03 -5.57 -15.67
C THR A 707 -27.08 -4.11 -15.18
N GLY A 708 -26.66 -3.86 -13.91
CA GLY A 708 -26.59 -2.51 -13.36
C GLY A 708 -25.50 -1.66 -13.99
N LYS A 709 -24.32 -2.24 -14.24
CA LYS A 709 -23.21 -1.55 -14.88
C LYS A 709 -23.53 -1.20 -16.34
N LEU A 710 -24.22 -2.06 -17.05
CA LEU A 710 -24.67 -1.81 -18.42
C LEU A 710 -25.58 -0.58 -18.54
N ALA A 711 -26.36 -0.25 -17.52
CA ALA A 711 -27.14 0.96 -17.51
C ALA A 711 -26.27 2.22 -17.56
N ILE A 712 -25.05 2.17 -16.99
CA ILE A 712 -24.08 3.28 -17.05
C ILE A 712 -23.58 3.46 -18.49
N SER A 713 -23.10 2.39 -19.13
CA SER A 713 -22.62 2.47 -20.51
C SER A 713 -23.73 2.91 -21.48
N TYR A 714 -24.95 2.40 -21.30
CA TYR A 714 -26.11 2.79 -22.09
C TYR A 714 -26.51 4.27 -21.89
N TYR A 715 -26.27 4.82 -20.69
CA TYR A 715 -26.45 6.24 -20.46
C TYR A 715 -25.44 7.12 -21.23
N PHE A 716 -24.18 6.67 -21.32
CA PHE A 716 -23.17 7.38 -22.09
C PHE A 716 -23.33 7.20 -23.60
N ASP A 717 -23.77 6.03 -24.02
CA ASP A 717 -23.95 5.67 -25.43
C ASP A 717 -25.23 4.81 -25.59
N PRO A 718 -26.34 5.42 -26.02
CA PRO A 718 -27.60 4.69 -26.23
C PRO A 718 -27.55 3.60 -27.31
N ASP A 719 -26.55 3.62 -28.19
CA ASP A 719 -26.34 2.58 -29.20
C ASP A 719 -25.50 1.41 -28.66
N SER A 720 -25.02 1.48 -27.43
CA SER A 720 -24.26 0.43 -26.76
C SER A 720 -25.14 -0.77 -26.38
N TYR A 721 -24.49 -1.82 -25.82
CA TYR A 721 -25.19 -3.02 -25.35
C TYR A 721 -26.12 -2.67 -24.18
N SER A 722 -27.41 -2.73 -24.40
CA SER A 722 -28.40 -2.36 -23.40
C SER A 722 -28.63 -3.46 -22.36
N PRO A 723 -29.04 -3.10 -21.11
CA PRO A 723 -29.42 -4.11 -20.09
C PRO A 723 -30.47 -5.12 -20.56
N MET A 724 -31.38 -4.69 -21.42
CA MET A 724 -32.45 -5.57 -21.98
C MET A 724 -31.88 -6.58 -22.95
N GLU A 725 -31.05 -6.14 -23.90
CA GLU A 725 -30.37 -7.03 -24.87
C GLU A 725 -29.49 -8.05 -24.13
N TYR A 726 -28.73 -7.59 -23.12
CA TYR A 726 -27.93 -8.45 -22.29
C TYR A 726 -28.77 -9.54 -21.58
N LEU A 727 -29.86 -9.16 -20.93
CA LEU A 727 -30.73 -10.13 -20.25
C LEU A 727 -31.40 -11.09 -21.24
N GLU A 728 -31.75 -10.64 -22.44
CA GLU A 728 -32.29 -11.51 -23.48
C GLU A 728 -31.28 -12.54 -23.97
N ASP A 729 -30.05 -12.11 -24.24
CA ASP A 729 -28.97 -12.98 -24.69
C ASP A 729 -28.61 -14.01 -23.60
N VAL A 730 -28.42 -13.57 -22.36
CA VAL A 730 -28.15 -14.45 -21.21
C VAL A 730 -29.29 -15.44 -20.98
N TYR A 731 -30.54 -14.96 -20.97
CA TYR A 731 -31.70 -15.83 -20.84
C TYR A 731 -31.79 -16.87 -21.95
N SER A 732 -31.67 -16.43 -23.20
CA SER A 732 -31.80 -17.30 -24.37
C SER A 732 -30.71 -18.36 -24.42
N HIS A 733 -29.50 -18.00 -23.95
CA HIS A 733 -28.37 -18.92 -23.88
C HIS A 733 -28.54 -19.94 -22.74
N ILE A 734 -28.76 -19.48 -21.51
CA ILE A 734 -28.89 -20.31 -20.31
C ILE A 734 -30.10 -21.24 -20.37
N PHE A 735 -31.25 -20.75 -20.85
CA PHE A 735 -32.46 -21.54 -20.97
C PHE A 735 -32.68 -22.13 -22.39
N GLY A 736 -31.72 -21.97 -23.28
CA GLY A 736 -31.75 -22.51 -24.61
C GLY A 736 -32.06 -24.01 -24.69
N PRO A 737 -31.39 -24.87 -23.92
CA PRO A 737 -31.73 -26.29 -23.83
C PRO A 737 -33.18 -26.55 -23.35
N THR A 738 -33.61 -25.85 -22.32
CA THR A 738 -35.01 -25.93 -21.79
C THR A 738 -36.02 -25.47 -22.82
N LEU A 739 -35.74 -24.38 -23.55
CA LEU A 739 -36.60 -23.85 -24.62
C LEU A 739 -36.75 -24.82 -25.78
N ARG A 740 -35.68 -25.56 -26.10
CA ARG A 740 -35.71 -26.62 -27.13
C ARG A 740 -36.26 -27.95 -26.67
N GLY A 741 -36.65 -28.06 -25.38
CA GLY A 741 -37.22 -29.27 -24.81
C GLY A 741 -36.20 -30.37 -24.54
N ALA A 742 -34.99 -30.04 -24.13
CA ALA A 742 -33.98 -30.98 -23.78
C ALA A 742 -34.46 -32.00 -22.73
N SER A 743 -34.12 -33.29 -22.91
CA SER A 743 -34.47 -34.36 -21.98
C SER A 743 -33.50 -34.49 -20.82
N HIS A 744 -32.29 -33.85 -20.91
CA HIS A 744 -31.23 -33.82 -19.92
C HIS A 744 -30.52 -32.48 -20.00
N LEU A 745 -30.04 -32.02 -18.87
CA LEU A 745 -29.11 -30.87 -18.76
C LEU A 745 -27.80 -31.34 -18.17
N SER A 746 -26.68 -30.73 -18.59
CA SER A 746 -25.40 -30.92 -17.95
C SER A 746 -25.39 -30.26 -16.55
N GLU A 747 -24.44 -30.61 -15.70
CA GLU A 747 -24.28 -29.99 -14.39
C GLU A 747 -24.02 -28.49 -14.50
N THR A 748 -23.26 -28.08 -15.52
CA THR A 748 -22.98 -26.66 -15.80
C THR A 748 -24.25 -25.93 -16.22
N GLU A 749 -25.10 -26.51 -17.11
CA GLU A 749 -26.39 -25.93 -17.50
C GLU A 749 -27.34 -25.79 -16.29
N ILE A 750 -27.35 -26.77 -15.39
CA ILE A 750 -28.10 -26.72 -14.12
C ILE A 750 -27.57 -25.58 -13.24
N ALA A 751 -26.25 -25.44 -13.10
CA ALA A 751 -25.62 -24.39 -12.30
C ALA A 751 -25.89 -22.99 -12.87
N LEU A 752 -25.81 -22.81 -14.18
CA LEU A 752 -26.14 -21.58 -14.89
C LEU A 752 -27.60 -21.15 -14.67
N GLN A 753 -28.57 -22.08 -14.81
CA GLN A 753 -30.00 -21.80 -14.57
C GLN A 753 -30.23 -21.43 -13.10
N ASP A 754 -29.61 -22.11 -12.17
CA ASP A 754 -29.69 -21.79 -10.74
C ASP A 754 -29.10 -20.41 -10.42
N ALA A 755 -27.93 -20.09 -10.96
CA ALA A 755 -27.27 -18.80 -10.78
C ALA A 755 -28.14 -17.64 -11.32
N PHE A 756 -28.72 -17.81 -12.51
CA PHE A 756 -29.59 -16.79 -13.10
C PHE A 756 -30.87 -16.55 -12.25
N VAL A 757 -31.52 -17.62 -11.80
CA VAL A 757 -32.68 -17.48 -10.92
C VAL A 757 -32.35 -16.85 -9.57
N ARG A 758 -31.18 -17.18 -9.00
CA ARG A 758 -30.71 -16.53 -7.76
C ARG A 758 -30.45 -15.05 -7.97
N TYR A 759 -29.86 -14.67 -9.09
CA TYR A 759 -29.66 -13.28 -9.46
C TYR A 759 -30.99 -12.53 -9.57
N LEU A 760 -31.96 -13.06 -10.33
CA LEU A 760 -33.29 -12.45 -10.46
C LEU A 760 -33.92 -12.24 -9.09
N ASN A 761 -33.89 -13.24 -8.23
CA ASN A 761 -34.45 -13.15 -6.88
C ASN A 761 -33.76 -12.09 -6.01
N ALA A 762 -32.44 -12.03 -6.04
CA ALA A 762 -31.67 -11.03 -5.31
C ALA A 762 -32.03 -9.61 -5.80
N SER A 763 -32.03 -9.38 -7.10
CA SER A 763 -32.41 -8.08 -7.69
C SER A 763 -33.84 -7.64 -7.33
N LEU A 764 -34.79 -8.57 -7.34
CA LEU A 764 -36.19 -8.28 -6.93
C LEU A 764 -36.27 -7.90 -5.46
N GLN A 765 -35.55 -8.59 -4.58
CA GLN A 765 -35.57 -8.29 -3.14
C GLN A 765 -34.94 -6.93 -2.84
N TYR A 766 -33.84 -6.55 -3.52
CA TYR A 766 -33.18 -5.25 -3.34
C TYR A 766 -34.04 -4.10 -3.92
N GLY A 767 -34.65 -4.28 -5.07
CA GLY A 767 -35.53 -3.28 -5.68
C GLY A 767 -36.77 -2.98 -4.87
N LEU A 768 -37.33 -3.99 -4.17
CA LEU A 768 -38.51 -3.85 -3.32
C LEU A 768 -38.23 -3.19 -1.96
N GLN A 769 -36.99 -3.18 -1.49
CA GLN A 769 -36.65 -2.69 -0.14
C GLN A 769 -36.17 -1.25 -0.09
N ASN A 770 -36.01 -0.53 -1.22
CA ASN A 770 -35.37 0.79 -1.29
C ASN A 770 -34.02 0.84 -0.53
N VAL A 771 -33.39 -0.32 -0.34
CA VAL A 771 -32.09 -0.40 0.28
C VAL A 771 -31.08 -0.15 -0.83
N TYR A 772 -30.48 1.02 -0.80
CA TYR A 772 -29.23 1.21 -1.50
C TYR A 772 -28.31 0.04 -1.14
N PRO A 773 -27.78 -0.73 -2.08
CA PRO A 773 -26.71 -1.63 -1.78
C PRO A 773 -25.54 -0.76 -1.36
N VAL A 774 -25.47 -0.45 -0.08
CA VAL A 774 -24.26 0.04 0.55
C VAL A 774 -23.25 -1.08 0.36
N GLY A 775 -22.40 -0.89 -0.70
CA GLY A 775 -21.38 -1.84 -1.03
C GLY A 775 -21.88 -3.26 -1.09
N LEU A 776 -22.24 -3.74 -2.27
CA LEU A 776 -21.81 -5.09 -2.60
C LEU A 776 -20.28 -5.07 -2.54
N LYS A 777 -19.71 -4.90 -1.35
CA LYS A 777 -18.47 -5.54 -0.99
C LYS A 777 -18.81 -7.01 -1.17
N SER A 778 -18.48 -7.51 -2.36
CA SER A 778 -18.72 -8.92 -2.63
C SER A 778 -17.81 -9.68 -1.67
N ASP A 779 -18.37 -10.16 -0.56
CA ASP A 779 -17.69 -11.14 0.29
C ASP A 779 -17.23 -12.34 -0.56
N ALA A 780 -17.86 -12.56 -1.70
CA ALA A 780 -17.46 -13.52 -2.71
C ALA A 780 -16.17 -13.10 -3.45
N LEU A 781 -16.00 -11.83 -3.82
CA LEU A 781 -14.75 -11.32 -4.40
C LEU A 781 -13.60 -11.41 -3.38
N SER A 782 -13.87 -11.21 -2.09
CA SER A 782 -12.85 -11.32 -1.05
C SER A 782 -12.38 -12.75 -0.81
N LEU A 783 -13.14 -13.77 -1.16
CA LEU A 783 -12.77 -15.18 -0.96
C LEU A 783 -11.93 -15.75 -2.09
N SER A 784 -12.18 -15.36 -3.34
CA SER A 784 -11.41 -15.83 -4.49
C SER A 784 -10.21 -14.94 -4.80
N TYR A 785 -10.31 -13.65 -4.56
CA TYR A 785 -9.27 -12.67 -4.83
C TYR A 785 -8.29 -12.47 -3.66
N LYS A 786 -8.25 -13.36 -2.69
CA LYS A 786 -7.13 -13.46 -1.73
C LYS A 786 -5.81 -13.84 -2.40
N ALA A 787 -5.85 -14.31 -3.64
CA ALA A 787 -4.67 -14.42 -4.49
C ALA A 787 -4.12 -13.05 -4.92
N ASP A 788 -4.94 -12.02 -4.89
CA ASP A 788 -4.54 -10.65 -5.17
C ASP A 788 -4.03 -9.93 -3.92
N LYS A 789 -3.17 -10.56 -3.20
CA LYS A 789 -2.18 -9.87 -2.42
C LYS A 789 -1.10 -9.43 -3.41
N THR A 790 -1.41 -8.35 -4.08
CA THR A 790 -0.46 -7.63 -4.89
C THR A 790 0.83 -7.49 -4.11
N VAL A 791 1.96 -7.76 -4.74
CA VAL A 791 3.30 -7.60 -4.15
C VAL A 791 3.51 -6.18 -3.61
N CYS A 792 2.63 -5.28 -4.03
CA CYS A 792 2.63 -3.88 -3.62
C CYS A 792 1.18 -3.38 -3.48
N ASN A 793 0.80 -2.93 -2.30
CA ASN A 793 -0.53 -2.36 -2.05
C ASN A 793 -0.42 -0.88 -1.66
N HIS A 794 -0.30 -0.02 -2.65
CA HIS A 794 -0.34 1.44 -2.49
C HIS A 794 -1.74 2.04 -2.73
N ALA A 795 -2.75 1.21 -2.97
CA ALA A 795 -4.10 1.68 -3.28
C ALA A 795 -4.66 2.66 -2.22
N GLY A 796 -4.31 2.46 -0.94
CA GLY A 796 -4.66 3.40 0.12
C GLY A 796 -3.92 4.73 0.06
N GLU A 797 -2.69 4.76 -0.46
CA GLU A 797 -1.92 5.98 -0.67
C GLU A 797 -2.33 6.71 -1.95
N GLU A 798 -2.74 5.95 -2.97
CA GLU A 798 -3.23 6.49 -4.24
C GLU A 798 -4.58 7.19 -4.11
N ASN A 799 -5.42 6.75 -3.17
CA ASN A 799 -6.76 7.31 -2.94
C ASN A 799 -6.82 8.48 -1.93
N GLY A 800 -5.69 8.86 -1.34
CA GLY A 800 -5.61 9.97 -0.39
C GLY A 800 -6.16 9.66 1.01
N LEU A 801 -5.71 10.41 2.01
CA LEU A 801 -5.95 10.18 3.46
C LEU A 801 -7.42 10.32 3.88
N LEU A 802 -8.31 10.88 3.05
CA LEU A 802 -9.70 11.19 3.38
C LEU A 802 -10.73 10.51 2.45
N GLY A 803 -10.32 9.54 1.62
CA GLY A 803 -11.26 8.84 0.74
C GLY A 803 -11.83 9.69 -0.40
N PHE A 804 -11.40 10.93 -0.53
CA PHE A 804 -11.63 11.73 -1.72
C PHE A 804 -10.54 11.34 -2.72
N GLY A 805 -10.77 10.23 -3.42
CA GLY A 805 -9.87 9.78 -4.47
C GLY A 805 -9.59 10.95 -5.41
N ASN A 806 -8.33 11.07 -5.81
CA ASN A 806 -7.91 12.03 -6.84
C ASN A 806 -8.80 11.87 -8.07
N GLY A 807 -9.89 12.62 -8.16
CA GLY A 807 -10.79 12.91 -9.25
C GLY A 807 -11.08 11.92 -10.39
N ASN A 808 -10.44 10.76 -10.40
CA ASN A 808 -10.53 9.75 -11.43
C ASN A 808 -11.52 8.63 -11.09
N GLY A 809 -12.03 8.60 -9.86
CA GLY A 809 -13.11 7.70 -9.46
C GLY A 809 -14.42 8.10 -10.10
N PHE A 810 -15.14 7.14 -10.64
CA PHE A 810 -16.49 7.34 -11.11
C PHE A 810 -17.35 7.76 -9.93
N PRO A 811 -18.17 8.83 -10.00
CA PRO A 811 -18.92 9.31 -8.86
C PRO A 811 -19.87 8.22 -8.31
N GLU A 812 -19.75 7.90 -7.02
CA GLU A 812 -20.60 6.88 -6.37
C GLU A 812 -22.12 7.08 -6.57
N HIS A 813 -22.56 8.34 -6.74
CA HIS A 813 -23.97 8.64 -6.99
C HIS A 813 -24.50 8.08 -8.31
N LEU A 814 -23.65 7.84 -9.32
CA LEU A 814 -24.06 7.20 -10.56
C LEU A 814 -24.38 5.72 -10.37
N TRP A 815 -23.72 5.05 -9.42
CA TRP A 815 -24.03 3.67 -9.04
C TRP A 815 -25.41 3.52 -8.41
N ALA A 816 -25.77 4.44 -7.52
CA ALA A 816 -27.05 4.41 -6.82
C ALA A 816 -28.25 4.58 -7.76
N GLN A 817 -28.09 5.34 -8.83
CA GLN A 817 -29.17 5.54 -9.83
C GLN A 817 -29.36 4.33 -10.74
N THR A 818 -28.31 3.59 -11.09
CA THR A 818 -28.40 2.48 -12.04
C THR A 818 -29.09 1.25 -11.48
N VAL A 819 -28.99 0.98 -10.18
CA VAL A 819 -29.65 -0.17 -9.55
C VAL A 819 -31.18 -0.05 -9.61
N ASN A 820 -31.73 1.15 -9.48
CA ASN A 820 -33.19 1.37 -9.56
C ASN A 820 -33.75 1.20 -10.97
N MET A 821 -32.92 1.46 -12.02
CA MET A 821 -33.39 1.33 -13.41
C MET A 821 -33.47 -0.11 -13.91
N THR A 822 -32.88 -1.08 -13.23
CA THR A 822 -32.81 -2.47 -13.68
C THR A 822 -33.85 -3.38 -13.03
N SER A 823 -34.58 -2.93 -12.02
CA SER A 823 -35.57 -3.72 -11.29
C SER A 823 -36.73 -4.16 -12.20
N ASP A 824 -37.22 -3.29 -13.08
CA ASP A 824 -38.31 -3.59 -14.02
C ASP A 824 -37.91 -4.64 -15.06
N TYR A 825 -36.64 -4.55 -15.55
CA TYR A 825 -36.09 -5.54 -16.47
C TYR A 825 -35.96 -6.91 -15.77
N THR A 826 -35.44 -6.92 -14.56
CA THR A 826 -35.30 -8.14 -13.75
C THR A 826 -36.67 -8.80 -13.49
N LEU A 827 -37.65 -8.01 -13.14
CA LEU A 827 -39.06 -8.51 -12.95
C LEU A 827 -39.60 -9.14 -14.24
N SER A 828 -39.39 -8.50 -15.37
CA SER A 828 -39.84 -9.02 -16.67
C SER A 828 -39.24 -10.40 -16.96
N TYR A 829 -37.94 -10.59 -16.72
CA TYR A 829 -37.29 -11.89 -16.92
C TYR A 829 -37.64 -12.92 -15.86
N ALA A 830 -37.88 -12.52 -14.62
CA ALA A 830 -38.40 -13.43 -13.58
C ALA A 830 -39.75 -14.02 -13.96
N LEU A 831 -40.65 -13.19 -14.48
CA LEU A 831 -41.94 -13.63 -15.01
C LEU A 831 -41.79 -14.53 -16.25
N LYS A 832 -40.88 -14.17 -17.18
CA LYS A 832 -40.59 -14.95 -18.39
C LYS A 832 -40.07 -16.35 -18.04
N VAL A 833 -39.08 -16.45 -17.13
CA VAL A 833 -38.56 -17.74 -16.64
C VAL A 833 -39.64 -18.53 -15.90
N ARG A 834 -40.42 -17.91 -15.01
CA ARG A 834 -41.51 -18.56 -14.30
C ARG A 834 -42.50 -19.21 -15.27
N ASP A 835 -42.90 -18.48 -16.31
CA ASP A 835 -43.88 -18.98 -17.30
C ASP A 835 -43.29 -20.09 -18.16
N LEU A 836 -41.97 -20.02 -18.48
CA LEU A 836 -41.29 -21.14 -19.14
C LEU A 836 -41.30 -22.38 -18.26
N LEU A 837 -40.95 -22.28 -16.99
CA LEU A 837 -40.89 -23.42 -16.07
C LEU A 837 -42.28 -24.04 -15.86
N LYS A 838 -43.32 -23.23 -15.68
CA LYS A 838 -44.73 -23.72 -15.55
C LYS A 838 -45.18 -24.54 -16.76
N ARG A 839 -44.74 -24.16 -17.97
CA ARG A 839 -45.07 -24.92 -19.22
C ARG A 839 -44.20 -26.16 -19.38
N THR A 840 -42.96 -26.16 -18.90
CA THR A 840 -41.99 -27.23 -19.11
C THR A 840 -42.12 -28.36 -18.11
N ILE A 841 -42.37 -28.09 -16.83
CA ILE A 841 -42.48 -29.10 -15.75
C ILE A 841 -43.43 -30.25 -16.09
N PRO A 842 -44.66 -30.00 -16.60
CA PRO A 842 -45.59 -31.10 -16.91
C PRO A 842 -45.13 -32.00 -18.05
N ARG A 843 -44.26 -31.49 -18.94
CA ARG A 843 -43.76 -32.19 -20.12
C ARG A 843 -42.42 -32.91 -19.86
N THR A 844 -41.73 -32.59 -18.76
CA THR A 844 -40.47 -33.17 -18.39
C THR A 844 -40.62 -34.60 -17.84
N ARG A 845 -40.04 -35.58 -18.53
CA ARG A 845 -40.15 -37.02 -18.13
C ARG A 845 -39.12 -37.38 -17.07
N ASP A 846 -37.91 -36.86 -17.18
CA ASP A 846 -36.85 -37.12 -16.21
C ASP A 846 -37.20 -36.53 -14.82
N ALA A 847 -37.04 -37.35 -13.78
CA ALA A 847 -37.46 -36.98 -12.42
C ALA A 847 -36.54 -35.94 -11.79
N ASN A 848 -35.21 -36.03 -12.06
CA ASN A 848 -34.20 -35.11 -11.52
C ASN A 848 -34.33 -33.74 -12.18
N LEU A 849 -34.44 -33.71 -13.50
CA LEU A 849 -34.65 -32.49 -14.25
C LEU A 849 -35.98 -31.80 -13.85
N ARG A 850 -37.04 -32.58 -13.64
CA ARG A 850 -38.30 -32.06 -13.15
C ARG A 850 -38.18 -31.49 -11.74
N ALA A 851 -37.37 -32.10 -10.88
CA ALA A 851 -37.12 -31.60 -9.54
C ALA A 851 -36.32 -30.27 -9.58
N HIS A 852 -35.32 -30.17 -10.46
CA HIS A 852 -34.57 -28.93 -10.71
C HIS A 852 -35.53 -27.80 -11.12
N TYR A 853 -36.33 -28.00 -12.15
CA TYR A 853 -37.28 -26.96 -12.60
C TYR A 853 -38.29 -26.57 -11.52
N ARG A 854 -38.74 -27.51 -10.67
CA ARG A 854 -39.62 -27.21 -9.53
C ARG A 854 -38.92 -26.39 -8.47
N LEU A 855 -37.65 -26.65 -8.22
CA LEU A 855 -36.83 -25.87 -7.30
C LEU A 855 -36.69 -24.41 -7.78
N LEU A 856 -36.35 -24.23 -9.05
CA LEU A 856 -36.25 -22.89 -9.65
C LEU A 856 -37.57 -22.14 -9.61
N LEU A 857 -38.67 -22.81 -9.96
CA LEU A 857 -40.01 -22.22 -9.91
C LEU A 857 -40.40 -21.82 -8.48
N GLY A 858 -40.14 -22.67 -7.48
CA GLY A 858 -40.47 -22.37 -6.09
C GLY A 858 -39.65 -21.18 -5.54
N ARG A 859 -38.43 -21.00 -6.01
CA ARG A 859 -37.59 -19.83 -5.67
C ARG A 859 -38.16 -18.53 -6.27
N LEU A 860 -38.58 -18.55 -7.52
CA LEU A 860 -39.19 -17.40 -8.20
C LEU A 860 -40.56 -17.03 -7.60
N ASP A 861 -41.43 -18.00 -7.41
CA ASP A 861 -42.75 -17.75 -6.82
C ASP A 861 -42.61 -17.12 -5.41
N LYS A 862 -41.72 -17.63 -4.57
CA LYS A 862 -41.43 -17.04 -3.25
C LYS A 862 -40.99 -15.57 -3.30
N SER A 863 -40.30 -15.14 -4.36
CA SER A 863 -39.82 -13.76 -4.52
C SER A 863 -40.88 -12.86 -5.19
N LEU A 864 -41.70 -13.42 -6.06
CA LEU A 864 -42.75 -12.69 -6.78
C LEU A 864 -44.04 -12.52 -5.97
N ASP A 865 -44.29 -13.39 -4.98
CA ASP A 865 -45.49 -13.34 -4.11
C ASP A 865 -45.30 -12.39 -2.91
N LYS A 866 -44.10 -11.80 -2.74
CA LYS A 866 -43.78 -10.77 -1.72
C LYS A 866 -43.97 -9.37 -2.28
#